data_27664a2e73e4556edc7154c84b717511
#
_entry.id   27664a2e73e4556edc7154c84b717511
#
_cell.length_a   1.000
_cell.length_b   1.000
_cell.length_c   1.000
_cell.angle_alpha   90.00
_cell.angle_beta   90.00
_cell.angle_gamma   90.00
#
_symmetry.space_group_name_H-M   'P 1'
#
loop_
_entity.id
_entity.type
_entity.pdbx_description
1 polymer ?
#
loop_
_entity_poly.entity_id
_entity_poly.type
_entity_poly.pdbx_seq_one_letter_code
_entity_poly.pdbx_strand_id
1 'polypeptide(L)'
;MAKYMDWPAYFDSMPVDISFAFGDEKPAGKHGFVRAEGETLVFEDGTPARFWGVCFNGGANFPSHDYAEKVAARLAQTGINIVRCHQLDTQWHTPNIFAFTRGKKLTSTRALDPVSMDRLDYLLHCLKREGIYIYMDNIVLRKFKAGDGVEKASELADGAKPYGIFDETLISLQEEYCTQLWNHVNPYTGLAYKDDPAIVLTEIANECDLFAPKGRGWHSSPFYERKFRLLFRDWLKNNGEDYDWEHCEFFCKDEPLLRFKMELTECYLKRMYAHLKGIGVRVPIAGTNWTHGAPGSLPPHKTMDFCDSHHYYYDWRWEEGDRYYTNAQINGYRFIFPNLPQMRLNGRPYFISEWGMPWPNGYRAEGSVYYPAVCALQGWSGMTIHTYSYSPHTDRMDMLGREASSETINGVGARSGPFSCWNDPAVFGLFYHAALMVRRQDVSPAQKKVGVLHSDLKKFANTAMQEGLEMHRMTSLLAGEEPVGCDMVVKSDEHLEGANQPIIRSDNGQLWRDINKKFGVVDTPRTKIIYGKLTERANGVLGPIATTRADGFAVEAESDFGVIALSSLTDAPVDCSDNLLLSTIGRASNTGFATDGDRVLDPGCSPIRAEVIEAKLTVSTRIPDLQVWAVNAEGNVVGEVPAVWENGSLTFTVGQSYPACYYLIVND
;
A
#
# COMPACT_ATOMS: atom_id res chain seq x y z
N MET A 1 -13.89 31.29 2.92
CA MET A 1 -14.47 29.94 2.98
C MET A 1 -13.78 29.11 1.92
N ALA A 2 -13.42 27.87 2.22
CA ALA A 2 -12.84 26.97 1.23
C ALA A 2 -13.79 26.82 0.03
N LYS A 3 -13.24 26.89 -1.19
CA LYS A 3 -14.00 26.64 -2.41
C LYS A 3 -14.00 25.16 -2.71
N TYR A 4 -15.08 24.63 -3.23
CA TYR A 4 -15.22 23.24 -3.62
C TYR A 4 -15.74 23.14 -5.04
N MET A 5 -15.25 22.15 -5.76
CA MET A 5 -15.76 21.72 -7.05
C MET A 5 -16.38 20.33 -6.93
N ASP A 6 -17.33 20.03 -7.81
CA ASP A 6 -17.86 18.70 -7.95
C ASP A 6 -16.83 17.80 -8.63
N TRP A 7 -16.68 16.56 -8.12
CA TRP A 7 -15.77 15.58 -8.67
C TRP A 7 -16.58 14.38 -9.20
N PRO A 8 -16.37 13.96 -10.44
CA PRO A 8 -17.06 12.81 -10.97
C PRO A 8 -16.68 11.55 -10.19
N ALA A 9 -17.69 10.88 -9.67
CA ALA A 9 -17.48 9.66 -8.89
C ALA A 9 -17.18 8.44 -9.78
N TYR A 10 -17.54 8.51 -11.04
CA TYR A 10 -17.37 7.42 -11.99
C TYR A 10 -16.88 7.93 -13.35
N PHE A 11 -15.72 7.50 -13.75
CA PHE A 11 -15.12 7.78 -15.06
C PHE A 11 -14.23 6.62 -15.54
N ASP A 12 -14.13 6.45 -16.84
CA ASP A 12 -13.40 5.34 -17.46
C ASP A 12 -11.90 5.61 -17.65
N SER A 13 -11.47 6.85 -17.47
CA SER A 13 -10.08 7.30 -17.64
C SER A 13 -9.65 8.22 -16.51
N MET A 14 -8.36 8.51 -16.41
CA MET A 14 -7.83 9.53 -15.52
C MET A 14 -7.82 10.91 -16.19
N PRO A 15 -7.87 12.01 -15.41
CA PRO A 15 -7.79 13.37 -15.96
C PRO A 15 -6.50 13.66 -16.74
N VAL A 16 -5.40 13.02 -16.35
CA VAL A 16 -4.10 13.12 -17.02
C VAL A 16 -3.60 11.73 -17.34
N ASP A 17 -2.89 11.57 -18.44
CA ASP A 17 -2.23 10.33 -18.83
C ASP A 17 -0.72 10.53 -18.81
N ILE A 18 -0.03 9.84 -17.87
CA ILE A 18 1.44 9.82 -17.81
C ILE A 18 2.02 8.48 -18.25
N SER A 19 1.23 7.59 -18.85
CA SER A 19 1.68 6.24 -19.24
C SER A 19 2.84 6.29 -20.24
N PHE A 20 2.94 7.36 -21.04
CA PHE A 20 4.04 7.56 -21.99
C PHE A 20 5.40 7.66 -21.29
N ALA A 21 5.48 8.17 -20.07
CA ALA A 21 6.73 8.22 -19.29
C ALA A 21 7.28 6.82 -18.93
N PHE A 22 6.46 5.78 -19.11
CA PHE A 22 6.77 4.39 -18.80
C PHE A 22 6.49 3.45 -19.99
N GLY A 23 6.38 3.97 -21.19
CA GLY A 23 5.98 3.22 -22.40
C GLY A 23 6.90 2.05 -22.73
N ASP A 24 8.17 2.16 -22.42
CA ASP A 24 9.17 1.12 -22.66
C ASP A 24 9.00 -0.11 -21.76
N GLU A 25 8.11 -0.07 -20.76
CA GLU A 25 7.84 -1.19 -19.85
C GLU A 25 6.67 -2.10 -20.30
N LYS A 26 6.05 -1.84 -21.44
CA LYS A 26 4.97 -2.67 -22.01
C LYS A 26 5.50 -3.72 -22.97
N PRO A 27 4.98 -4.96 -22.96
CA PRO A 27 4.09 -5.56 -21.96
C PRO A 27 4.84 -5.96 -20.69
N ALA A 28 4.12 -6.16 -19.56
CA ALA A 28 4.71 -6.73 -18.35
C ALA A 28 5.27 -8.13 -18.65
N GLY A 29 6.42 -8.44 -18.04
CA GLY A 29 7.13 -9.70 -18.24
C GLY A 29 8.17 -9.67 -19.36
N LYS A 30 8.31 -8.59 -20.13
CA LYS A 30 9.33 -8.50 -21.19
C LYS A 30 10.77 -8.55 -20.68
N HIS A 31 11.00 -8.19 -19.43
CA HIS A 31 12.30 -8.22 -18.75
C HIS A 31 12.61 -9.58 -18.09
N GLY A 32 11.75 -10.60 -18.31
CA GLY A 32 11.88 -11.90 -17.67
C GLY A 32 11.33 -11.92 -16.25
N PHE A 33 11.66 -12.96 -15.48
CA PHE A 33 11.22 -13.12 -14.10
C PHE A 33 11.96 -12.20 -13.14
N VAL A 34 11.25 -11.81 -12.09
CA VAL A 34 11.87 -11.09 -10.97
C VAL A 34 12.62 -12.08 -10.07
N ARG A 35 13.75 -11.66 -9.52
CA ARG A 35 14.50 -12.37 -8.48
C ARG A 35 14.93 -11.40 -7.38
N ALA A 36 15.14 -11.94 -6.19
CA ALA A 36 15.76 -11.21 -5.08
C ALA A 36 17.28 -11.21 -5.25
N GLU A 37 17.91 -10.04 -5.17
CA GLU A 37 19.36 -9.85 -5.20
C GLU A 37 19.77 -8.89 -4.09
N GLY A 38 20.30 -9.44 -2.99
CA GLY A 38 20.56 -8.67 -1.79
C GLY A 38 19.29 -8.02 -1.24
N GLU A 39 19.27 -6.69 -1.16
CA GLU A 39 18.13 -5.91 -0.65
C GLU A 39 17.19 -5.40 -1.74
N THR A 40 17.39 -5.81 -2.99
CA THR A 40 16.63 -5.33 -4.13
C THR A 40 15.96 -6.46 -4.89
N LEU A 41 14.88 -6.13 -5.57
CA LEU A 41 14.31 -6.97 -6.61
C LEU A 41 14.86 -6.52 -7.97
N VAL A 42 15.23 -7.49 -8.80
CA VAL A 42 15.72 -7.26 -10.16
C VAL A 42 15.08 -8.24 -11.13
N PHE A 43 14.90 -7.81 -12.37
CA PHE A 43 14.47 -8.70 -13.45
C PHE A 43 15.65 -9.57 -13.97
N GLU A 44 15.34 -10.61 -14.75
CA GLU A 44 16.35 -11.51 -15.33
C GLU A 44 17.39 -10.78 -16.18
N ASP A 45 17.01 -9.71 -16.87
CA ASP A 45 17.91 -8.88 -17.68
C ASP A 45 18.75 -7.87 -16.86
N GLY A 46 18.59 -7.84 -15.53
CA GLY A 46 19.29 -6.94 -14.62
C GLY A 46 18.60 -5.59 -14.40
N THR A 47 17.48 -5.32 -15.06
CA THR A 47 16.68 -4.10 -14.83
C THR A 47 16.18 -4.08 -13.40
N PRO A 48 16.30 -2.97 -12.66
CA PRO A 48 15.75 -2.85 -11.31
C PRO A 48 14.21 -2.98 -11.30
N ALA A 49 13.68 -3.86 -10.46
CA ALA A 49 12.25 -4.07 -10.32
C ALA A 49 11.68 -3.21 -9.17
N ARG A 50 10.99 -2.12 -9.54
CA ARG A 50 10.37 -1.19 -8.61
C ARG A 50 8.89 -1.05 -8.92
N PHE A 51 8.07 -1.12 -7.86
CA PHE A 51 6.65 -1.25 -8.03
C PHE A 51 5.88 -0.20 -7.24
N TRP A 52 4.92 0.44 -7.92
CA TRP A 52 3.92 1.31 -7.32
C TRP A 52 2.55 0.87 -7.78
N GLY A 53 1.63 0.60 -6.83
CA GLY A 53 0.36 0.04 -7.25
C GLY A 53 -0.74 0.00 -6.22
N VAL A 54 -1.69 -0.87 -6.49
CA VAL A 54 -2.94 -1.01 -5.74
C VAL A 54 -3.26 -2.48 -5.46
N CYS A 55 -4.05 -2.73 -4.39
CA CYS A 55 -4.71 -4.00 -4.20
C CYS A 55 -6.07 -4.00 -4.91
N PHE A 56 -6.41 -5.11 -5.56
CA PHE A 56 -7.78 -5.45 -5.93
C PHE A 56 -8.30 -6.46 -4.91
N ASN A 57 -9.38 -6.11 -4.21
CA ASN A 57 -9.89 -6.95 -3.15
C ASN A 57 -11.12 -7.75 -3.57
N GLY A 58 -11.13 -9.03 -3.23
CA GLY A 58 -12.30 -9.89 -3.43
C GLY A 58 -12.88 -9.79 -4.82
N GLY A 59 -14.13 -9.31 -4.95
CA GLY A 59 -14.84 -9.19 -6.20
C GLY A 59 -14.18 -8.32 -7.27
N ALA A 60 -13.34 -7.36 -6.89
CA ALA A 60 -12.63 -6.51 -7.85
C ALA A 60 -11.68 -7.29 -8.78
N ASN A 61 -11.27 -8.50 -8.37
CA ASN A 61 -10.44 -9.38 -9.19
C ASN A 61 -11.19 -10.10 -10.32
N PHE A 62 -12.51 -9.98 -10.38
CA PHE A 62 -13.37 -10.73 -11.31
C PHE A 62 -14.28 -9.79 -12.14
N PRO A 63 -13.73 -8.73 -12.78
CA PRO A 63 -14.53 -7.78 -13.55
C PRO A 63 -15.08 -8.38 -14.84
N SER A 64 -16.01 -7.70 -15.50
CA SER A 64 -16.35 -8.02 -16.89
C SER A 64 -15.13 -7.78 -17.80
N HIS A 65 -15.09 -8.42 -18.96
CA HIS A 65 -14.01 -8.23 -19.91
C HIS A 65 -13.88 -6.76 -20.32
N ASP A 66 -14.99 -6.10 -20.64
CA ASP A 66 -15.03 -4.68 -21.01
C ASP A 66 -14.43 -3.78 -19.89
N TYR A 67 -14.77 -4.10 -18.64
CA TYR A 67 -14.25 -3.32 -17.52
C TYR A 67 -12.77 -3.63 -17.23
N ALA A 68 -12.33 -4.88 -17.44
CA ALA A 68 -10.92 -5.26 -17.29
C ALA A 68 -10.00 -4.44 -18.21
N GLU A 69 -10.43 -4.20 -19.46
CA GLU A 69 -9.69 -3.34 -20.41
C GLU A 69 -9.60 -1.90 -19.92
N LYS A 70 -10.75 -1.34 -19.51
CA LYS A 70 -10.82 0.05 -19.02
C LYS A 70 -10.01 0.26 -17.76
N VAL A 71 -10.13 -0.62 -16.78
CA VAL A 71 -9.41 -0.45 -15.51
C VAL A 71 -7.90 -0.62 -15.68
N ALA A 72 -7.45 -1.55 -16.52
CA ALA A 72 -6.02 -1.71 -16.81
C ALA A 72 -5.43 -0.45 -17.47
N ALA A 73 -6.11 0.11 -18.48
CA ALA A 73 -5.71 1.36 -19.12
C ALA A 73 -5.70 2.53 -18.12
N ARG A 74 -6.75 2.66 -17.32
CA ARG A 74 -6.85 3.72 -16.30
C ARG A 74 -5.73 3.67 -15.27
N LEU A 75 -5.38 2.47 -14.80
CA LEU A 75 -4.25 2.30 -13.87
C LEU A 75 -2.92 2.70 -14.52
N ALA A 76 -2.69 2.28 -15.78
CA ALA A 76 -1.48 2.66 -16.52
C ALA A 76 -1.34 4.18 -16.68
N GLN A 77 -2.45 4.90 -16.92
CA GLN A 77 -2.46 6.36 -17.03
C GLN A 77 -1.93 7.06 -15.78
N THR A 78 -2.05 6.46 -14.60
CA THR A 78 -1.50 7.01 -13.35
C THR A 78 -0.06 6.61 -13.09
N GLY A 79 0.55 5.81 -13.96
CA GLY A 79 1.89 5.25 -13.77
C GLY A 79 1.93 4.04 -12.84
N ILE A 80 0.81 3.45 -12.46
CA ILE A 80 0.77 2.19 -11.71
C ILE A 80 1.37 1.07 -12.56
N ASN A 81 2.22 0.22 -11.94
CA ASN A 81 2.81 -0.93 -12.60
C ASN A 81 2.69 -2.25 -11.82
N ILE A 82 1.91 -2.29 -10.75
CA ILE A 82 1.61 -3.54 -10.05
C ILE A 82 0.18 -3.53 -9.50
N VAL A 83 -0.50 -4.67 -9.62
CA VAL A 83 -1.76 -4.97 -8.94
C VAL A 83 -1.56 -6.18 -8.05
N ARG A 84 -1.88 -6.05 -6.75
CA ARG A 84 -1.98 -7.18 -5.85
C ARG A 84 -3.37 -7.77 -5.95
N CYS A 85 -3.47 -9.02 -6.43
CA CYS A 85 -4.70 -9.79 -6.47
C CYS A 85 -5.01 -10.36 -5.09
N HIS A 86 -5.71 -9.56 -4.28
CA HIS A 86 -5.94 -9.80 -2.86
C HIS A 86 -7.32 -10.37 -2.57
N GLN A 87 -7.42 -11.23 -1.55
CA GLN A 87 -8.68 -11.82 -1.09
C GLN A 87 -9.46 -12.57 -2.19
N LEU A 88 -8.77 -13.27 -3.11
CA LEU A 88 -9.42 -14.09 -4.12
C LEU A 88 -10.34 -15.16 -3.51
N ASP A 89 -9.96 -15.68 -2.35
CA ASP A 89 -10.55 -16.81 -1.62
C ASP A 89 -11.62 -16.42 -0.58
N THR A 90 -11.95 -15.11 -0.47
CA THR A 90 -12.90 -14.63 0.55
C THR A 90 -14.34 -14.98 0.24
N GLN A 91 -15.09 -15.43 1.25
CA GLN A 91 -16.54 -15.64 1.09
C GLN A 91 -17.37 -14.35 1.32
N TRP A 92 -16.75 -13.27 1.80
CA TRP A 92 -17.47 -12.01 2.05
C TRP A 92 -17.91 -11.31 0.77
N HIS A 93 -17.17 -11.55 -0.30
CA HIS A 93 -17.46 -11.02 -1.62
C HIS A 93 -17.89 -12.14 -2.56
N THR A 94 -18.77 -11.79 -3.50
CA THR A 94 -19.13 -12.61 -4.63
C THR A 94 -19.19 -11.66 -5.83
N PRO A 95 -18.44 -11.95 -6.90
CA PRO A 95 -17.67 -13.16 -7.15
C PRO A 95 -16.44 -13.33 -6.26
N ASN A 96 -15.97 -14.60 -6.12
CA ASN A 96 -14.70 -15.00 -5.55
C ASN A 96 -14.20 -16.23 -6.30
N ILE A 97 -12.99 -16.70 -6.04
CA ILE A 97 -12.35 -17.76 -6.81
C ILE A 97 -13.10 -19.13 -6.74
N PHE A 98 -13.93 -19.35 -5.72
CA PHE A 98 -14.70 -20.58 -5.55
C PHE A 98 -16.16 -20.45 -6.01
N ALA A 99 -16.66 -19.22 -6.19
CA ALA A 99 -18.05 -18.98 -6.58
C ALA A 99 -18.22 -17.65 -7.31
N PHE A 100 -18.68 -17.70 -8.56
CA PHE A 100 -19.03 -16.51 -9.32
C PHE A 100 -20.42 -15.98 -8.92
N THR A 101 -21.39 -16.87 -8.77
CA THR A 101 -22.78 -16.48 -8.52
C THR A 101 -23.05 -16.22 -7.04
N ARG A 102 -23.60 -15.05 -6.72
CA ARG A 102 -24.02 -14.67 -5.37
C ARG A 102 -25.07 -15.63 -4.81
N GLY A 103 -24.94 -15.95 -3.50
CA GLY A 103 -25.89 -16.83 -2.81
C GLY A 103 -25.65 -18.32 -3.03
N LYS A 104 -24.70 -18.72 -3.86
CA LYS A 104 -24.28 -20.12 -3.99
C LYS A 104 -23.73 -20.62 -2.66
N LYS A 105 -24.44 -21.56 -2.02
CA LYS A 105 -23.97 -22.19 -0.78
C LYS A 105 -22.96 -23.27 -1.13
N LEU A 106 -21.71 -23.03 -0.81
CA LEU A 106 -20.62 -23.99 -0.97
C LEU A 106 -20.57 -24.93 0.25
N THR A 107 -20.50 -26.21 -0.01
CA THR A 107 -20.21 -27.26 1.00
C THR A 107 -18.72 -27.60 1.05
N SER A 108 -17.97 -27.22 0.00
CA SER A 108 -16.51 -27.41 -0.15
C SER A 108 -15.92 -26.24 -0.92
N THR A 109 -14.63 -25.96 -0.66
CA THR A 109 -13.81 -24.95 -1.37
C THR A 109 -12.59 -25.59 -2.06
N ARG A 110 -12.72 -26.86 -2.50
CA ARG A 110 -11.64 -27.60 -3.15
C ARG A 110 -11.58 -27.42 -4.68
N ALA A 111 -12.56 -26.78 -5.29
CA ALA A 111 -12.59 -26.54 -6.72
C ALA A 111 -12.70 -25.06 -7.03
N LEU A 112 -11.94 -24.58 -8.00
CA LEU A 112 -12.02 -23.22 -8.53
C LEU A 112 -13.27 -23.09 -9.41
N ASP A 113 -13.94 -21.93 -9.33
CA ASP A 113 -15.11 -21.64 -10.16
C ASP A 113 -14.64 -21.23 -11.57
N PRO A 114 -15.10 -21.91 -12.65
CA PRO A 114 -14.57 -21.67 -13.99
C PRO A 114 -14.90 -20.27 -14.54
N VAL A 115 -16.02 -19.66 -14.11
CA VAL A 115 -16.39 -18.31 -14.55
C VAL A 115 -15.54 -17.27 -13.84
N SER A 116 -15.28 -17.48 -12.55
CA SER A 116 -14.36 -16.62 -11.80
C SER A 116 -12.94 -16.70 -12.38
N MET A 117 -12.48 -17.90 -12.75
CA MET A 117 -11.18 -18.08 -13.37
C MET A 117 -11.08 -17.37 -14.73
N ASP A 118 -12.10 -17.48 -15.61
CA ASP A 118 -12.13 -16.75 -16.88
C ASP A 118 -12.01 -15.22 -16.68
N ARG A 119 -12.74 -14.69 -15.69
CA ARG A 119 -12.67 -13.25 -15.36
C ARG A 119 -11.30 -12.81 -14.85
N LEU A 120 -10.72 -13.60 -13.96
CA LEU A 120 -9.36 -13.34 -13.45
C LEU A 120 -8.34 -13.44 -14.58
N ASP A 121 -8.38 -14.49 -15.38
CA ASP A 121 -7.48 -14.70 -16.52
C ASP A 121 -7.48 -13.52 -17.49
N TYR A 122 -8.67 -13.03 -17.83
CA TYR A 122 -8.79 -11.88 -18.73
C TYR A 122 -8.27 -10.59 -18.11
N LEU A 123 -8.55 -10.37 -16.81
CA LEU A 123 -7.97 -9.22 -16.07
C LEU A 123 -6.45 -9.26 -16.12
N LEU A 124 -5.84 -10.41 -15.79
CA LEU A 124 -4.37 -10.55 -15.81
C LEU A 124 -3.79 -10.31 -17.21
N HIS A 125 -4.49 -10.78 -18.26
CA HIS A 125 -4.10 -10.49 -19.65
C HIS A 125 -4.13 -8.99 -19.95
N CYS A 126 -5.18 -8.26 -19.54
CA CYS A 126 -5.29 -6.83 -19.75
C CYS A 126 -4.19 -6.05 -18.99
N LEU A 127 -3.97 -6.40 -17.72
CA LEU A 127 -2.91 -5.79 -16.90
C LEU A 127 -1.53 -6.00 -17.55
N LYS A 128 -1.23 -7.22 -17.97
CA LYS A 128 0.02 -7.57 -18.67
C LYS A 128 0.22 -6.72 -19.91
N ARG A 129 -0.79 -6.57 -20.76
CA ARG A 129 -0.76 -5.75 -21.98
C ARG A 129 -0.40 -4.29 -21.68
N GLU A 130 -0.92 -3.75 -20.58
CA GLU A 130 -0.68 -2.37 -20.17
C GLU A 130 0.62 -2.17 -19.37
N GLY A 131 1.46 -3.18 -19.23
CA GLY A 131 2.75 -3.09 -18.51
C GLY A 131 2.59 -3.18 -16.99
N ILE A 132 1.46 -3.72 -16.52
CA ILE A 132 1.17 -3.84 -15.09
C ILE A 132 1.43 -5.28 -14.65
N TYR A 133 2.32 -5.43 -13.69
CA TYR A 133 2.70 -6.69 -13.07
C TYR A 133 1.70 -7.14 -12.01
N ILE A 134 1.79 -8.38 -11.60
CA ILE A 134 0.87 -9.02 -10.67
C ILE A 134 1.61 -9.49 -9.41
N TYR A 135 1.11 -9.11 -8.26
CA TYR A 135 1.40 -9.73 -6.98
C TYR A 135 0.25 -10.71 -6.67
N MET A 136 0.51 -12.01 -6.69
CA MET A 136 -0.51 -13.03 -6.53
C MET A 136 -0.54 -13.54 -5.09
N ASP A 137 -1.63 -13.32 -4.37
CA ASP A 137 -1.83 -13.89 -3.04
C ASP A 137 -2.20 -15.37 -3.12
N ASN A 138 -1.78 -16.16 -2.14
CA ASN A 138 -2.24 -17.53 -1.98
C ASN A 138 -3.40 -17.62 -0.98
N ILE A 139 -3.12 -17.65 0.30
CA ILE A 139 -4.13 -17.84 1.34
C ILE A 139 -4.40 -16.54 2.08
N VAL A 140 -5.65 -16.07 2.01
CA VAL A 140 -6.05 -14.83 2.70
C VAL A 140 -7.20 -15.07 3.69
N LEU A 141 -8.40 -15.38 3.18
CA LEU A 141 -9.63 -15.49 3.97
C LEU A 141 -10.49 -16.71 3.57
N ARG A 142 -9.86 -17.77 3.05
CA ARG A 142 -10.57 -19.00 2.67
C ARG A 142 -11.39 -19.54 3.83
N LYS A 143 -12.69 -19.67 3.62
CA LYS A 143 -13.57 -20.33 4.60
C LYS A 143 -13.59 -21.81 4.35
N PHE A 144 -12.79 -22.55 5.10
CA PHE A 144 -12.79 -24.01 5.09
C PHE A 144 -14.15 -24.57 5.51
N LYS A 145 -14.57 -25.64 4.86
CA LYS A 145 -15.88 -26.28 5.04
C LYS A 145 -15.74 -27.72 5.51
N ALA A 146 -16.81 -28.28 6.07
CA ALA A 146 -16.85 -29.69 6.42
C ALA A 146 -16.64 -30.61 5.23
N GLY A 147 -17.15 -30.23 4.05
CA GLY A 147 -16.93 -30.96 2.79
C GLY A 147 -15.50 -30.94 2.26
N ASP A 148 -14.64 -30.10 2.83
CA ASP A 148 -13.20 -30.12 2.57
C ASP A 148 -12.48 -31.22 3.39
N GLY A 149 -13.20 -31.91 4.28
CA GLY A 149 -12.62 -32.88 5.23
C GLY A 149 -12.08 -32.25 6.52
N VAL A 150 -12.43 -30.99 6.80
CA VAL A 150 -11.94 -30.24 7.96
C VAL A 150 -12.82 -30.52 9.17
N GLU A 151 -12.21 -31.06 10.21
CA GLU A 151 -12.88 -31.25 11.50
C GLU A 151 -13.21 -29.91 12.14
N LYS A 152 -14.41 -29.83 12.75
CA LYS A 152 -14.85 -28.61 13.44
C LYS A 152 -14.75 -27.32 12.55
N ALA A 153 -14.94 -27.46 11.25
CA ALA A 153 -14.86 -26.33 10.31
C ALA A 153 -15.74 -25.12 10.70
N SER A 154 -16.86 -25.37 11.40
CA SER A 154 -17.75 -24.32 11.92
C SER A 154 -17.13 -23.48 13.04
N GLU A 155 -16.12 -23.98 13.73
CA GLU A 155 -15.40 -23.26 14.78
C GLU A 155 -14.29 -22.36 14.22
N LEU A 156 -13.90 -22.56 12.94
CA LEU A 156 -12.86 -21.76 12.30
C LEU A 156 -13.40 -20.44 11.77
N ALA A 157 -12.66 -19.38 12.00
CA ALA A 157 -12.85 -18.12 11.32
C ALA A 157 -12.38 -18.19 9.86
N ASP A 158 -12.62 -17.13 9.11
CA ASP A 158 -12.13 -17.02 7.74
C ASP A 158 -10.59 -16.99 7.74
N GLY A 159 -9.97 -17.70 6.79
CA GLY A 159 -8.54 -17.95 6.75
C GLY A 159 -8.02 -19.01 7.73
N ALA A 160 -8.86 -19.51 8.64
CA ALA A 160 -8.49 -20.43 9.73
C ALA A 160 -7.26 -19.95 10.55
N LYS A 161 -7.05 -18.64 10.64
CA LYS A 161 -5.90 -18.04 11.32
C LYS A 161 -6.00 -18.20 12.83
N PRO A 162 -4.92 -18.59 13.53
CA PRO A 162 -3.61 -19.00 12.99
C PRO A 162 -3.47 -20.52 12.83
N TYR A 163 -4.56 -21.27 12.97
CA TYR A 163 -4.55 -22.75 13.01
C TYR A 163 -4.01 -23.37 11.70
N GLY A 164 -4.15 -22.62 10.57
CA GLY A 164 -3.58 -22.97 9.27
C GLY A 164 -2.05 -23.10 9.25
N ILE A 165 -1.35 -22.62 10.29
CA ILE A 165 0.12 -22.74 10.41
C ILE A 165 0.54 -24.15 10.89
N PHE A 166 -0.31 -24.86 11.61
CA PHE A 166 0.10 -26.10 12.27
C PHE A 166 -0.85 -27.29 12.13
N ASP A 167 -2.05 -27.10 11.61
CA ASP A 167 -2.96 -28.21 11.38
C ASP A 167 -2.68 -28.87 10.02
N GLU A 168 -2.34 -30.16 10.03
CA GLU A 168 -1.93 -30.90 8.83
C GLU A 168 -3.00 -30.92 7.74
N THR A 169 -4.29 -31.02 8.11
CA THR A 169 -5.39 -30.99 7.16
C THR A 169 -5.48 -29.63 6.48
N LEU A 170 -5.37 -28.56 7.27
CA LEU A 170 -5.43 -27.20 6.76
C LEU A 170 -4.21 -26.88 5.87
N ILE A 171 -3.01 -27.33 6.24
CA ILE A 171 -1.80 -27.13 5.42
C ILE A 171 -1.93 -27.89 4.09
N SER A 172 -2.37 -29.15 4.13
CA SER A 172 -2.56 -29.95 2.89
C SER A 172 -3.57 -29.33 1.94
N LEU A 173 -4.64 -28.71 2.47
CA LEU A 173 -5.62 -27.98 1.66
C LEU A 173 -5.08 -26.66 1.10
N GLN A 174 -4.14 -26.03 1.77
CA GLN A 174 -3.41 -24.85 1.24
C GLN A 174 -2.48 -25.29 0.10
N GLU A 175 -1.74 -26.39 0.27
CA GLU A 175 -0.89 -26.96 -0.77
C GLU A 175 -1.70 -27.35 -2.02
N GLU A 176 -2.88 -27.98 -1.82
CA GLU A 176 -3.79 -28.31 -2.93
C GLU A 176 -4.26 -27.07 -3.70
N TYR A 177 -4.68 -26.04 -2.97
CA TYR A 177 -5.13 -24.80 -3.58
C TYR A 177 -3.99 -24.10 -4.35
N CYS A 178 -2.81 -23.99 -3.77
CA CYS A 178 -1.65 -23.41 -4.44
C CYS A 178 -1.30 -24.21 -5.72
N THR A 179 -1.38 -25.55 -5.66
CA THR A 179 -1.14 -26.39 -6.82
C THR A 179 -2.12 -26.11 -7.95
N GLN A 180 -3.42 -25.98 -7.63
CA GLN A 180 -4.44 -25.66 -8.62
C GLN A 180 -4.22 -24.25 -9.23
N LEU A 181 -4.00 -23.24 -8.37
CA LEU A 181 -3.83 -21.86 -8.82
C LEU A 181 -2.61 -21.70 -9.72
N TRP A 182 -1.45 -22.16 -9.27
CA TRP A 182 -0.19 -21.91 -9.99
C TRP A 182 0.00 -22.77 -11.25
N ASN A 183 -0.63 -23.95 -11.34
CA ASN A 183 -0.64 -24.76 -12.55
C ASN A 183 -1.79 -24.40 -13.51
N HIS A 184 -2.69 -23.50 -13.13
CA HIS A 184 -3.74 -23.05 -14.03
C HIS A 184 -3.14 -22.33 -15.23
N VAL A 185 -3.54 -22.74 -16.43
CA VAL A 185 -3.13 -22.13 -17.70
C VAL A 185 -4.13 -21.07 -18.09
N ASN A 186 -3.67 -19.81 -18.12
CA ASN A 186 -4.46 -18.70 -18.59
C ASN A 186 -4.70 -18.83 -20.10
N PRO A 187 -5.94 -18.99 -20.59
CA PRO A 187 -6.22 -19.22 -22.01
C PRO A 187 -5.90 -17.99 -22.89
N TYR A 188 -5.81 -16.79 -22.32
CA TYR A 188 -5.53 -15.55 -23.05
C TYR A 188 -4.04 -15.30 -23.24
N THR A 189 -3.19 -15.81 -22.34
CA THR A 189 -1.72 -15.70 -22.45
C THR A 189 -1.07 -16.99 -22.94
N GLY A 190 -1.74 -18.13 -22.81
CA GLY A 190 -1.22 -19.47 -23.12
C GLY A 190 -0.19 -19.97 -22.10
N LEU A 191 0.01 -19.27 -20.96
CA LEU A 191 1.00 -19.58 -19.94
C LEU A 191 0.30 -20.07 -18.66
N ALA A 192 0.91 -21.03 -17.95
CA ALA A 192 0.53 -21.29 -16.58
C ALA A 192 0.96 -20.11 -15.70
N TYR A 193 0.22 -19.83 -14.59
CA TYR A 193 0.57 -18.69 -13.72
C TYR A 193 2.00 -18.75 -13.22
N LYS A 194 2.51 -19.94 -12.90
CA LYS A 194 3.93 -20.15 -12.49
C LYS A 194 4.95 -19.83 -13.58
N ASP A 195 4.54 -19.84 -14.85
CA ASP A 195 5.39 -19.64 -16.02
C ASP A 195 5.21 -18.25 -16.66
N ASP A 196 4.31 -17.42 -16.12
CA ASP A 196 4.09 -16.07 -16.63
C ASP A 196 4.97 -15.03 -15.91
N PRO A 197 5.96 -14.43 -16.58
CA PRO A 197 6.84 -13.42 -15.97
C PRO A 197 6.15 -12.10 -15.64
N ALA A 198 4.89 -11.91 -16.02
CA ALA A 198 4.09 -10.77 -15.56
C ALA A 198 3.65 -10.93 -14.09
N ILE A 199 3.63 -12.17 -13.54
CA ILE A 199 3.46 -12.39 -12.11
C ILE A 199 4.85 -12.28 -11.48
N VAL A 200 5.03 -11.37 -10.53
CA VAL A 200 6.36 -10.99 -10.02
C VAL A 200 6.59 -11.31 -8.56
N LEU A 201 5.53 -11.36 -7.75
CA LEU A 201 5.61 -11.60 -6.30
C LEU A 201 4.46 -12.49 -5.84
N THR A 202 4.71 -13.19 -4.73
CA THR A 202 3.66 -13.93 -4.01
C THR A 202 3.98 -13.99 -2.52
N GLU A 203 2.94 -14.17 -1.69
CA GLU A 203 3.05 -14.49 -0.27
C GLU A 203 2.42 -15.83 0.04
N ILE A 204 2.87 -16.48 1.12
CA ILE A 204 2.33 -17.77 1.55
C ILE A 204 0.94 -17.58 2.17
N ALA A 205 0.83 -16.70 3.16
CA ALA A 205 -0.43 -16.45 3.86
C ALA A 205 -0.54 -15.02 4.37
N ASN A 206 -1.63 -14.35 4.03
CA ASN A 206 -1.88 -12.98 4.46
C ASN A 206 -2.20 -12.92 5.96
N GLU A 207 -1.51 -12.03 6.68
CA GLU A 207 -1.79 -11.70 8.09
C GLU A 207 -2.03 -12.91 8.98
N CYS A 208 -1.16 -13.90 8.92
CA CYS A 208 -1.26 -15.13 9.67
C CYS A 208 -0.05 -15.28 10.61
N ASP A 209 -0.28 -15.22 11.94
CA ASP A 209 0.77 -15.07 12.94
C ASP A 209 0.42 -15.80 14.23
N LEU A 210 1.38 -16.56 14.76
CA LEU A 210 1.30 -17.23 16.08
C LEU A 210 1.61 -16.28 17.26
N PHE A 211 2.10 -15.06 16.99
CA PHE A 211 2.53 -14.09 18.00
C PHE A 211 1.45 -13.04 18.30
N ALA A 212 0.37 -13.03 17.54
CA ALA A 212 -0.74 -12.10 17.72
C ALA A 212 -1.49 -12.35 19.04
N PRO A 213 -1.98 -11.28 19.72
CA PRO A 213 -2.84 -11.42 20.90
C PRO A 213 -4.17 -12.10 20.55
N LYS A 214 -4.75 -12.79 21.54
CA LYS A 214 -6.10 -13.32 21.43
C LYS A 214 -7.09 -12.19 21.12
N GLY A 215 -7.97 -12.40 20.12
CA GLY A 215 -8.93 -11.41 19.64
C GLY A 215 -8.43 -10.53 18.49
N ARG A 216 -7.12 -10.53 18.19
CA ARG A 216 -6.54 -9.84 17.03
C ARG A 216 -5.92 -10.78 15.99
N GLY A 217 -6.26 -12.02 15.95
CA GLY A 217 -5.73 -13.02 15.02
C GLY A 217 -6.07 -14.43 15.45
N TRP A 218 -6.42 -14.62 16.73
CA TRP A 218 -6.85 -15.89 17.25
C TRP A 218 -8.36 -15.88 17.50
N HIS A 219 -9.11 -16.66 16.71
CA HIS A 219 -10.48 -17.00 17.03
C HIS A 219 -10.46 -18.27 17.87
N SER A 220 -11.20 -18.27 18.98
CA SER A 220 -11.18 -19.39 19.90
C SER A 220 -11.83 -20.63 19.28
N SER A 221 -11.07 -21.71 19.18
CA SER A 221 -11.57 -23.06 18.93
C SER A 221 -10.89 -24.01 19.92
N PRO A 222 -11.60 -24.50 20.91
CA PRO A 222 -11.03 -25.44 21.92
C PRO A 222 -10.39 -26.69 21.30
N PHE A 223 -10.92 -27.12 20.14
CA PHE A 223 -10.39 -28.27 19.41
C PHE A 223 -8.98 -27.98 18.85
N TYR A 224 -8.80 -26.87 18.14
CA TYR A 224 -7.51 -26.50 17.56
C TYR A 224 -6.52 -25.98 18.60
N GLU A 225 -7.00 -25.30 19.65
CA GLU A 225 -6.19 -24.91 20.79
C GLU A 225 -5.60 -26.11 21.52
N ARG A 226 -6.38 -27.19 21.66
CA ARG A 226 -5.88 -28.45 22.23
C ARG A 226 -4.80 -29.08 21.35
N LYS A 227 -4.97 -29.09 20.01
CA LYS A 227 -3.94 -29.59 19.09
C LYS A 227 -2.62 -28.79 19.25
N PHE A 228 -2.69 -27.48 19.35
CA PHE A 228 -1.52 -26.64 19.59
C PHE A 228 -0.81 -26.99 20.89
N ARG A 229 -1.55 -27.16 22.01
CA ARG A 229 -0.98 -27.54 23.29
C ARG A 229 -0.33 -28.92 23.27
N LEU A 230 -0.92 -29.88 22.55
CA LEU A 230 -0.32 -31.20 22.39
C LEU A 230 0.99 -31.13 21.57
N LEU A 231 1.06 -30.35 20.53
CA LEU A 231 2.29 -30.12 19.80
C LEU A 231 3.36 -29.45 20.68
N PHE A 232 2.97 -28.49 21.48
CA PHE A 232 3.89 -27.84 22.43
C PHE A 232 4.40 -28.82 23.51
N ARG A 233 3.53 -29.65 24.07
CA ARG A 233 3.92 -30.73 24.99
C ARG A 233 4.98 -31.67 24.38
N ASP A 234 4.76 -32.09 23.14
CA ASP A 234 5.67 -33.02 22.48
C ASP A 234 7.01 -32.32 22.13
N TRP A 235 6.97 -31.04 21.80
CA TRP A 235 8.16 -30.21 21.62
C TRP A 235 8.96 -30.05 22.94
N LEU A 236 8.29 -29.75 24.06
CA LEU A 236 8.93 -29.68 25.39
C LEU A 236 9.63 -30.99 25.74
N LYS A 237 8.97 -32.13 25.55
CA LYS A 237 9.55 -33.43 25.78
C LYS A 237 10.80 -33.68 24.94
N ASN A 238 10.76 -33.30 23.67
CA ASN A 238 11.88 -33.49 22.72
C ASN A 238 13.08 -32.60 23.08
N ASN A 239 12.84 -31.44 23.67
CA ASN A 239 13.88 -30.48 24.08
C ASN A 239 14.31 -30.64 25.54
N GLY A 240 13.72 -31.58 26.29
CA GLY A 240 14.07 -31.80 27.69
C GLY A 240 13.66 -30.65 28.62
N GLU A 241 12.59 -29.94 28.27
CA GLU A 241 12.10 -28.78 29.00
C GLU A 241 10.86 -29.13 29.81
N ASP A 242 10.71 -28.48 30.97
CA ASP A 242 9.56 -28.58 31.86
C ASP A 242 8.77 -27.28 31.87
N TYR A 243 7.50 -27.33 31.51
CA TYR A 243 6.61 -26.19 31.47
C TYR A 243 5.15 -26.63 31.57
N ASP A 244 4.29 -25.81 32.17
CA ASP A 244 2.84 -26.08 32.23
C ASP A 244 2.17 -25.84 30.86
N TRP A 245 2.25 -26.85 30.00
CA TRP A 245 1.70 -26.79 28.64
C TRP A 245 0.15 -26.86 28.63
N GLU A 246 -0.49 -27.41 29.66
CA GLU A 246 -1.95 -27.53 29.70
C GLU A 246 -2.64 -26.18 29.92
N HIS A 247 -2.04 -25.32 30.73
CA HIS A 247 -2.59 -24.02 31.09
C HIS A 247 -1.85 -22.85 30.43
N CYS A 248 -0.95 -23.13 29.51
CA CYS A 248 -0.23 -22.05 28.82
C CYS A 248 -1.20 -21.11 28.09
N GLU A 249 -0.98 -19.80 28.25
CA GLU A 249 -1.67 -18.81 27.48
C GLU A 249 -0.98 -18.64 26.13
N PHE A 250 -1.73 -18.66 25.00
CA PHE A 250 -1.16 -18.53 23.65
C PHE A 250 -0.39 -17.25 23.45
N PHE A 251 -0.74 -16.18 24.13
CA PHE A 251 -0.04 -14.91 24.08
C PHE A 251 0.97 -14.75 25.23
N CYS A 252 1.64 -15.81 25.61
CA CYS A 252 2.74 -15.75 26.57
C CYS A 252 4.06 -15.48 25.86
N LYS A 253 4.94 -14.73 26.51
CA LYS A 253 6.31 -14.42 26.05
C LYS A 253 7.37 -15.27 26.74
N ASP A 254 6.97 -16.33 27.46
CA ASP A 254 7.89 -17.24 28.10
C ASP A 254 8.76 -17.97 27.07
N GLU A 255 10.03 -18.16 27.41
CA GLU A 255 11.03 -18.71 26.50
C GLU A 255 10.64 -20.02 25.80
N PRO A 256 10.16 -21.06 26.50
CA PRO A 256 9.82 -22.30 25.83
C PRO A 256 8.73 -22.11 24.78
N LEU A 257 7.68 -21.34 25.10
CA LEU A 257 6.55 -21.13 24.20
C LEU A 257 6.95 -20.21 23.03
N LEU A 258 7.78 -19.19 23.28
CA LEU A 258 8.27 -18.29 22.24
C LEU A 258 9.12 -19.06 21.21
N ARG A 259 10.07 -19.87 21.66
CA ARG A 259 10.91 -20.70 20.77
C ARG A 259 10.07 -21.71 19.99
N PHE A 260 9.13 -22.39 20.65
CA PHE A 260 8.21 -23.31 19.97
C PHE A 260 7.43 -22.62 18.85
N LYS A 261 6.86 -21.44 19.11
CA LYS A 261 6.14 -20.68 18.09
C LYS A 261 7.03 -20.28 16.92
N MET A 262 8.27 -19.88 17.19
CA MET A 262 9.24 -19.53 16.14
C MET A 262 9.54 -20.75 15.26
N GLU A 263 9.88 -21.88 15.85
CA GLU A 263 10.18 -23.11 15.12
C GLU A 263 8.97 -23.63 14.34
N LEU A 264 7.79 -23.60 14.95
CA LEU A 264 6.55 -24.02 14.28
C LEU A 264 6.21 -23.15 13.07
N THR A 265 6.37 -21.84 13.21
CA THR A 265 6.19 -20.89 12.10
C THR A 265 7.24 -21.13 11.00
N GLU A 266 8.49 -21.31 11.38
CA GLU A 266 9.57 -21.58 10.42
C GLU A 266 9.35 -22.90 9.65
N CYS A 267 8.91 -23.94 10.33
CA CYS A 267 8.57 -25.23 9.70
C CYS A 267 7.45 -25.07 8.68
N TYR A 268 6.39 -24.36 9.04
CA TYR A 268 5.29 -24.06 8.12
C TYR A 268 5.76 -23.26 6.89
N LEU A 269 6.48 -22.17 7.10
CA LEU A 269 6.96 -21.33 6.01
C LEU A 269 7.90 -22.09 5.07
N LYS A 270 8.83 -22.87 5.61
CA LYS A 270 9.73 -23.74 4.82
C LYS A 270 8.95 -24.78 4.01
N ARG A 271 7.93 -25.42 4.61
CA ARG A 271 7.10 -26.41 3.93
C ARG A 271 6.35 -25.80 2.76
N MET A 272 5.65 -24.68 2.98
CA MET A 272 4.88 -24.02 1.94
C MET A 272 5.81 -23.44 0.84
N TYR A 273 6.96 -22.89 1.23
CA TYR A 273 7.98 -22.42 0.28
C TYR A 273 8.48 -23.57 -0.60
N ALA A 274 8.86 -24.71 0.03
CA ALA A 274 9.31 -25.89 -0.70
C ALA A 274 8.23 -26.44 -1.63
N HIS A 275 6.96 -26.43 -1.20
CA HIS A 275 5.84 -26.83 -2.04
C HIS A 275 5.69 -25.94 -3.26
N LEU A 276 5.65 -24.61 -3.08
CA LEU A 276 5.53 -23.63 -4.17
C LEU A 276 6.70 -23.76 -5.16
N LYS A 277 7.94 -23.82 -4.68
CA LYS A 277 9.11 -24.04 -5.54
C LYS A 277 9.07 -25.41 -6.23
N GLY A 278 8.59 -26.45 -5.52
CA GLY A 278 8.46 -27.81 -6.04
C GLY A 278 7.46 -27.94 -7.19
N ILE A 279 6.37 -27.17 -7.19
CA ILE A 279 5.43 -27.11 -8.31
C ILE A 279 5.86 -26.17 -9.44
N GLY A 280 7.01 -25.51 -9.29
CA GLY A 280 7.65 -24.70 -10.33
C GLY A 280 7.44 -23.19 -10.22
N VAL A 281 6.96 -22.65 -9.08
CA VAL A 281 6.81 -21.20 -8.89
C VAL A 281 8.19 -20.54 -8.90
N ARG A 282 8.42 -19.65 -9.87
CA ARG A 282 9.73 -19.02 -10.12
C ARG A 282 9.91 -17.70 -9.38
N VAL A 283 8.82 -17.01 -9.07
CA VAL A 283 8.83 -15.66 -8.47
C VAL A 283 9.30 -15.67 -7.01
N PRO A 284 9.79 -14.54 -6.48
CA PRO A 284 10.08 -14.39 -5.06
C PRO A 284 8.84 -14.61 -4.19
N ILE A 285 9.05 -15.24 -3.04
CA ILE A 285 8.02 -15.65 -2.09
C ILE A 285 8.26 -14.98 -0.74
N ALA A 286 7.27 -14.24 -0.21
CA ALA A 286 7.21 -13.80 1.17
C ALA A 286 6.50 -14.84 2.07
N GLY A 287 6.73 -14.77 3.37
CA GLY A 287 6.05 -15.62 4.35
C GLY A 287 4.65 -15.13 4.66
N THR A 288 4.54 -14.32 5.69
CA THR A 288 3.35 -13.55 6.05
C THR A 288 3.73 -12.09 6.23
N ASN A 289 2.73 -11.21 6.25
CA ASN A 289 2.93 -9.76 6.32
C ASN A 289 2.41 -9.14 7.63
N TRP A 290 2.23 -9.96 8.65
CA TRP A 290 1.68 -9.54 9.93
C TRP A 290 2.68 -9.68 11.06
N THR A 291 2.96 -8.57 11.74
CA THR A 291 3.88 -8.50 12.88
C THR A 291 3.19 -8.02 14.12
N HIS A 292 2.36 -8.86 14.72
CA HIS A 292 1.75 -8.50 15.99
C HIS A 292 2.75 -8.64 17.14
N GLY A 293 3.59 -7.62 17.26
CA GLY A 293 4.15 -7.22 18.54
C GLY A 293 5.29 -8.04 19.11
N ALA A 294 5.99 -8.89 18.35
CA ALA A 294 7.19 -9.50 18.89
C ALA A 294 8.31 -9.62 17.86
N PRO A 295 9.54 -9.23 18.18
CA PRO A 295 10.72 -9.54 17.37
C PRO A 295 10.88 -11.04 17.07
N GLY A 296 10.29 -11.92 17.89
CA GLY A 296 10.22 -13.36 17.64
C GLY A 296 9.50 -13.76 16.35
N SER A 297 8.69 -12.89 15.76
CA SER A 297 8.11 -13.13 14.43
C SER A 297 9.11 -12.96 13.29
N LEU A 298 10.25 -12.26 13.51
CA LEU A 298 11.23 -11.96 12.47
C LEU A 298 12.07 -13.16 12.03
N PRO A 299 12.63 -14.01 12.94
CA PRO A 299 13.54 -15.09 12.54
C PRO A 299 12.96 -16.07 11.52
N PRO A 300 11.69 -16.51 11.59
CA PRO A 300 11.11 -17.41 10.61
C PRO A 300 11.16 -16.87 9.18
N HIS A 301 11.05 -15.54 9.00
CA HIS A 301 11.02 -14.89 7.69
C HIS A 301 12.40 -14.82 7.01
N LYS A 302 13.48 -15.13 7.72
CA LYS A 302 14.83 -15.21 7.12
C LYS A 302 14.97 -16.25 6.00
N THR A 303 14.07 -17.22 5.99
CA THR A 303 14.07 -18.28 4.96
C THR A 303 13.33 -17.90 3.69
N MET A 304 12.67 -16.74 3.67
CA MET A 304 11.90 -16.25 2.53
C MET A 304 12.74 -15.41 1.58
N ASP A 305 12.28 -15.25 0.34
CA ASP A 305 13.00 -14.48 -0.68
C ASP A 305 12.98 -12.99 -0.40
N PHE A 306 11.88 -12.47 0.13
CA PHE A 306 11.71 -11.07 0.53
C PHE A 306 10.82 -10.93 1.77
N CYS A 307 10.83 -9.76 2.38
CA CYS A 307 10.00 -9.41 3.52
C CYS A 307 8.85 -8.50 3.09
N ASP A 308 7.69 -8.72 3.69
CA ASP A 308 6.48 -7.97 3.43
C ASP A 308 5.79 -7.53 4.72
N SER A 309 5.07 -6.41 4.68
CA SER A 309 4.25 -5.96 5.80
C SER A 309 3.13 -5.01 5.39
N HIS A 310 2.23 -4.73 6.34
CA HIS A 310 1.11 -3.81 6.16
C HIS A 310 1.26 -2.59 7.03
N HIS A 311 0.76 -1.44 6.57
CA HIS A 311 0.76 -0.22 7.33
C HIS A 311 -0.46 0.64 7.08
N TYR A 312 -1.20 0.95 8.13
CA TYR A 312 -2.31 1.88 8.11
C TYR A 312 -2.04 3.04 9.07
N TYR A 313 -2.22 4.26 8.59
CA TYR A 313 -2.07 5.42 9.42
C TYR A 313 -3.39 5.75 10.10
N TYR A 314 -3.48 5.49 11.38
CA TYR A 314 -4.53 5.78 12.33
C TYR A 314 -5.56 4.66 12.55
N ASP A 315 -6.41 4.93 13.56
CA ASP A 315 -7.48 4.06 14.02
C ASP A 315 -8.78 4.32 13.25
N TRP A 316 -9.37 3.25 12.77
CA TRP A 316 -10.69 3.20 12.22
C TRP A 316 -11.42 2.04 12.87
N ARG A 317 -12.56 2.31 13.50
CA ARG A 317 -13.23 1.30 14.30
C ARG A 317 -14.74 1.36 14.16
N TRP A 318 -15.35 0.22 14.37
CA TRP A 318 -16.78 0.06 14.52
C TRP A 318 -17.09 -0.25 15.97
N GLU A 319 -17.97 0.52 16.59
CA GLU A 319 -18.45 0.30 17.94
C GLU A 319 -19.98 0.42 17.94
N GLU A 320 -20.69 -0.63 18.35
CA GLU A 320 -22.15 -0.67 18.47
C GLU A 320 -22.92 -0.25 17.20
N GLY A 321 -22.33 -0.45 16.03
CA GLY A 321 -22.89 -0.07 14.73
C GLY A 321 -22.48 1.31 14.23
N ASP A 322 -21.84 2.11 15.06
CA ASP A 322 -21.30 3.43 14.71
C ASP A 322 -19.88 3.35 14.14
N ARG A 323 -19.55 4.31 13.31
CA ARG A 323 -18.21 4.48 12.72
C ARG A 323 -17.44 5.57 13.42
N TYR A 324 -16.22 5.24 13.83
CA TYR A 324 -15.28 6.19 14.41
C TYR A 324 -13.99 6.24 13.60
N TYR A 325 -13.37 7.40 13.55
CA TYR A 325 -12.10 7.59 12.86
C TYR A 325 -11.23 8.62 13.59
N THR A 326 -9.93 8.55 13.37
CA THR A 326 -9.00 9.58 13.85
C THR A 326 -8.70 10.55 12.72
N ASN A 327 -9.04 11.81 12.86
CA ASN A 327 -8.70 12.84 11.87
C ASN A 327 -7.27 13.37 12.11
N ALA A 328 -6.30 12.51 11.85
CA ALA A 328 -4.90 12.76 12.14
C ALA A 328 -4.13 13.21 10.89
N GLN A 329 -3.27 14.20 11.07
CA GLN A 329 -2.38 14.74 10.06
C GLN A 329 -0.99 14.10 10.18
N ILE A 330 -0.42 13.56 9.10
CA ILE A 330 0.93 12.95 9.10
C ILE A 330 1.96 13.96 9.64
N ASN A 331 1.92 15.18 9.12
CA ASN A 331 2.86 16.23 9.52
C ASN A 331 2.69 16.72 10.96
N GLY A 332 1.64 16.30 11.67
CA GLY A 332 1.42 16.58 13.08
C GLY A 332 2.12 15.61 14.05
N TYR A 333 2.68 14.52 13.56
CA TYR A 333 3.26 13.46 14.38
C TYR A 333 4.72 13.18 13.99
N ARG A 334 5.53 12.85 14.99
CA ARG A 334 6.94 12.49 14.78
C ARG A 334 7.08 11.10 14.16
N PHE A 335 6.37 10.13 14.69
CA PHE A 335 6.49 8.73 14.30
C PHE A 335 5.25 8.28 13.55
N ILE A 336 5.42 7.97 12.27
CA ILE A 336 4.34 7.60 11.37
C ILE A 336 4.22 6.08 11.24
N PHE A 337 5.36 5.36 11.30
CA PHE A 337 5.41 3.91 11.17
C PHE A 337 5.70 3.26 12.54
N PRO A 338 4.67 2.98 13.38
CA PRO A 338 4.97 2.51 14.74
C PRO A 338 5.63 1.14 14.79
N ASN A 339 5.29 0.20 13.89
CA ASN A 339 5.65 -1.21 14.11
C ASN A 339 6.17 -1.98 12.90
N LEU A 340 6.17 -1.46 11.68
CA LEU A 340 6.30 -2.27 10.47
C LEU A 340 7.68 -2.38 9.84
N PRO A 341 8.51 -1.35 9.85
CA PRO A 341 9.81 -1.41 9.16
C PRO A 341 10.79 -2.42 9.73
N GLN A 342 10.47 -2.98 10.91
CA GLN A 342 11.23 -4.06 11.51
C GLN A 342 11.23 -5.33 10.67
N MET A 343 10.19 -5.56 9.86
CA MET A 343 10.15 -6.68 8.91
C MET A 343 11.19 -6.57 7.80
N ARG A 344 11.79 -5.42 7.60
CA ARG A 344 12.91 -5.28 6.68
C ARG A 344 14.16 -5.91 7.28
N LEU A 345 14.35 -7.20 7.08
CA LEU A 345 15.54 -7.91 7.47
C LEU A 345 16.73 -7.55 6.58
N ASN A 346 17.90 -7.43 7.19
CA ASN A 346 19.14 -7.09 6.48
C ASN A 346 19.44 -8.12 5.38
N GLY A 347 19.81 -7.61 4.20
CA GLY A 347 20.11 -8.44 3.03
C GLY A 347 18.88 -9.04 2.32
N ARG A 348 17.67 -8.53 2.61
CA ARG A 348 16.43 -8.96 1.95
C ARG A 348 15.72 -7.76 1.32
N PRO A 349 15.10 -7.93 0.12
CA PRO A 349 14.17 -6.95 -0.41
C PRO A 349 12.99 -6.77 0.54
N TYR A 350 12.40 -5.58 0.51
CA TYR A 350 11.25 -5.26 1.33
C TYR A 350 10.14 -4.62 0.50
N PHE A 351 8.92 -5.04 0.79
CA PHE A 351 7.70 -4.56 0.15
C PHE A 351 6.65 -4.22 1.20
N ILE A 352 5.80 -3.23 0.95
CA ILE A 352 4.59 -2.98 1.75
C ILE A 352 3.39 -3.30 0.86
N SER A 353 2.81 -4.48 1.05
CA SER A 353 1.71 -4.95 0.21
C SER A 353 0.36 -4.37 0.58
N GLU A 354 0.24 -3.74 1.75
CA GLU A 354 -0.93 -2.93 2.12
C GLU A 354 -0.49 -1.68 2.88
N TRP A 355 -0.85 -0.54 2.34
CA TRP A 355 -0.79 0.71 3.09
C TRP A 355 -2.10 1.49 2.92
N GLY A 356 -2.39 2.40 3.85
CA GLY A 356 -3.56 3.24 3.70
C GLY A 356 -3.62 4.37 4.70
N MET A 357 -4.22 5.46 4.23
CA MET A 357 -4.72 6.57 5.03
C MET A 357 -6.15 6.83 4.55
N PRO A 358 -7.12 6.01 5.03
CA PRO A 358 -8.43 5.93 4.40
C PRO A 358 -9.36 7.09 4.72
N TRP A 359 -10.43 7.20 3.93
CA TRP A 359 -11.58 8.04 4.23
C TRP A 359 -12.22 7.67 5.59
N PRO A 360 -12.71 8.61 6.43
CA PRO A 360 -12.94 10.02 6.09
C PRO A 360 -11.84 10.98 6.60
N ASN A 361 -10.64 10.51 6.93
CA ASN A 361 -9.56 11.40 7.37
C ASN A 361 -9.37 12.56 6.36
N GLY A 362 -9.59 13.79 6.81
CA GLY A 362 -9.52 14.99 5.96
C GLY A 362 -8.11 15.33 5.47
N TYR A 363 -7.08 14.73 6.07
CA TYR A 363 -5.67 14.97 5.71
C TYR A 363 -5.05 13.83 4.89
N ARG A 364 -5.84 12.89 4.39
CA ARG A 364 -5.36 11.66 3.72
C ARG A 364 -4.55 11.89 2.45
N ALA A 365 -4.67 13.09 1.84
CA ALA A 365 -3.82 13.48 0.71
C ALA A 365 -2.32 13.46 1.04
N GLU A 366 -1.94 13.72 2.31
CA GLU A 366 -0.54 13.61 2.74
C GLU A 366 0.02 12.20 2.55
N GLY A 367 -0.80 11.17 2.77
CA GLY A 367 -0.38 9.77 2.63
C GLY A 367 0.12 9.45 1.22
N SER A 368 -0.57 9.95 0.20
CA SER A 368 -0.26 9.66 -1.21
C SER A 368 1.04 10.29 -1.72
N VAL A 369 1.67 11.16 -0.93
CA VAL A 369 3.00 11.72 -1.25
C VAL A 369 4.05 11.33 -0.21
N TYR A 370 3.69 11.19 1.06
CA TYR A 370 4.59 10.82 2.13
C TYR A 370 5.09 9.37 2.00
N TYR A 371 4.16 8.41 1.86
CA TYR A 371 4.53 6.99 1.78
C TYR A 371 5.41 6.64 0.57
N PRO A 372 5.09 7.09 -0.67
CA PRO A 372 5.97 6.82 -1.81
C PRO A 372 7.32 7.50 -1.68
N ALA A 373 7.39 8.70 -1.09
CA ALA A 373 8.65 9.38 -0.84
C ALA A 373 9.53 8.61 0.16
N VAL A 374 8.94 8.09 1.26
CA VAL A 374 9.68 7.24 2.22
C VAL A 374 10.04 5.90 1.59
N CYS A 375 9.17 5.28 0.81
CA CYS A 375 9.47 4.05 0.08
C CYS A 375 10.74 4.18 -0.78
N ALA A 376 10.80 5.25 -1.57
CA ALA A 376 11.96 5.52 -2.42
C ALA A 376 13.22 5.87 -1.60
N LEU A 377 13.10 6.72 -0.56
CA LEU A 377 14.18 7.05 0.36
C LEU A 377 14.78 5.82 1.04
N GLN A 378 13.94 4.89 1.42
CA GLN A 378 14.35 3.65 2.06
C GLN A 378 14.91 2.62 1.06
N GLY A 379 14.73 2.83 -0.25
CA GLY A 379 15.09 1.85 -1.27
C GLY A 379 14.25 0.58 -1.18
N TRP A 380 12.99 0.66 -0.73
CA TRP A 380 12.06 -0.46 -0.75
C TRP A 380 11.69 -0.82 -2.19
N SER A 381 11.36 -2.07 -2.42
CA SER A 381 11.04 -2.57 -3.77
C SER A 381 9.68 -2.12 -4.28
N GLY A 382 8.81 -1.63 -3.40
CA GLY A 382 7.53 -1.06 -3.78
C GLY A 382 6.47 -1.09 -2.70
N MET A 383 5.27 -0.60 -3.08
CA MET A 383 4.09 -0.54 -2.22
C MET A 383 2.82 -0.69 -3.03
N THR A 384 1.79 -1.30 -2.40
CA THR A 384 0.42 -1.29 -2.93
C THR A 384 -0.55 -0.72 -1.89
N ILE A 385 -1.43 0.20 -2.33
CA ILE A 385 -2.47 0.72 -1.43
C ILE A 385 -3.59 -0.31 -1.23
N HIS A 386 -4.06 -0.46 -0.04
CA HIS A 386 -5.27 -1.19 0.28
C HIS A 386 -6.42 -0.20 0.44
N THR A 387 -7.32 -0.02 -0.57
CA THR A 387 -7.46 -0.80 -1.80
C THR A 387 -7.98 0.08 -2.94
N TYR A 388 -7.77 -0.33 -4.17
CA TYR A 388 -8.44 0.31 -5.30
C TYR A 388 -9.96 0.16 -5.15
N SER A 389 -10.44 -1.08 -5.07
CA SER A 389 -11.86 -1.40 -4.94
C SER A 389 -12.08 -2.80 -4.36
N TYR A 390 -13.27 -3.03 -3.79
CA TYR A 390 -13.79 -4.35 -3.39
C TYR A 390 -14.81 -4.93 -4.39
N SER A 391 -15.30 -4.09 -5.30
CA SER A 391 -16.35 -4.46 -6.25
C SER A 391 -15.76 -4.62 -7.64
N PRO A 392 -16.28 -5.53 -8.45
CA PRO A 392 -15.87 -5.68 -9.84
C PRO A 392 -16.27 -4.50 -10.74
N HIS A 393 -17.11 -3.58 -10.30
CA HIS A 393 -17.69 -2.47 -11.09
C HIS A 393 -18.22 -2.90 -12.48
N THR A 394 -18.72 -4.11 -12.58
CA THR A 394 -19.03 -4.76 -13.87
C THR A 394 -20.34 -4.32 -14.46
N ASP A 395 -21.25 -3.85 -13.60
CA ASP A 395 -22.57 -3.39 -14.01
C ASP A 395 -23.07 -2.32 -13.02
N ARG A 396 -23.42 -1.16 -13.60
CA ARG A 396 -24.02 -0.07 -12.80
C ARG A 396 -25.33 -0.50 -12.15
N MET A 397 -26.07 -1.46 -12.73
CA MET A 397 -27.30 -2.00 -12.17
C MET A 397 -27.04 -3.01 -11.05
N ASP A 398 -26.01 -3.85 -11.15
CA ASP A 398 -25.54 -4.71 -10.06
C ASP A 398 -25.03 -3.90 -8.88
N MET A 399 -24.47 -2.77 -9.21
CA MET A 399 -24.09 -1.77 -8.24
C MET A 399 -25.32 -1.09 -7.62
N LEU A 400 -26.38 -0.76 -8.31
CA LEU A 400 -27.56 -0.04 -7.82
C LEU A 400 -28.32 -0.77 -6.70
N GLY A 401 -28.25 -2.06 -6.58
CA GLY A 401 -28.75 -2.77 -5.40
C GLY A 401 -28.00 -2.45 -4.09
N ARG A 402 -26.85 -1.73 -4.18
CA ARG A 402 -25.97 -1.36 -3.06
C ARG A 402 -25.49 0.08 -3.08
N GLU A 403 -26.06 0.97 -3.93
CA GLU A 403 -25.25 1.84 -4.67
C GLU A 403 -25.66 3.16 -4.95
N ALA A 404 -26.42 3.67 -4.17
CA ALA A 404 -26.18 5.05 -3.78
C ALA A 404 -24.68 5.27 -3.48
N SER A 405 -23.93 4.18 -3.39
CA SER A 405 -22.59 4.08 -2.86
C SER A 405 -21.45 4.19 -3.86
N SER A 406 -21.65 3.87 -5.10
CA SER A 406 -20.58 3.94 -6.09
C SER A 406 -20.25 5.38 -6.50
N GLU A 407 -21.18 6.30 -6.29
CA GLU A 407 -21.03 7.71 -6.59
C GLU A 407 -20.49 8.55 -5.41
N THR A 408 -20.08 7.89 -4.35
CA THR A 408 -19.51 8.50 -3.14
C THR A 408 -18.15 7.92 -2.82
N ILE A 409 -17.29 8.70 -2.14
CA ILE A 409 -16.07 8.16 -1.57
C ILE A 409 -16.48 7.09 -0.55
N ASN A 410 -15.77 5.97 -0.53
CA ASN A 410 -15.99 4.87 0.39
C ASN A 410 -17.23 4.00 0.10
N GLY A 411 -18.05 4.34 -0.86
CA GLY A 411 -19.25 3.57 -1.09
C GLY A 411 -20.20 3.54 0.10
N VAL A 412 -21.37 2.93 -0.08
CA VAL A 412 -22.32 2.75 1.03
C VAL A 412 -22.25 1.35 1.58
N GLY A 413 -22.38 1.24 2.81
CA GLY A 413 -22.47 0.01 3.56
C GLY A 413 -21.25 -0.22 4.42
N ALA A 414 -21.54 -0.75 5.57
CA ALA A 414 -20.63 -0.96 6.67
C ALA A 414 -19.36 -1.76 6.32
N ARG A 415 -19.33 -2.41 5.17
CA ARG A 415 -18.24 -3.30 4.77
C ARG A 415 -17.67 -3.02 3.38
N SER A 416 -18.17 -2.02 2.68
CA SER A 416 -17.51 -1.55 1.45
C SER A 416 -16.19 -0.84 1.73
N GLY A 417 -15.87 -0.74 2.98
CA GLY A 417 -14.60 -0.35 3.55
C GLY A 417 -14.19 1.09 3.33
N PRO A 418 -13.66 1.76 4.33
CA PRO A 418 -13.11 3.10 4.19
C PRO A 418 -11.88 3.15 3.28
N PHE A 419 -11.46 2.01 2.77
CA PHE A 419 -10.21 1.83 2.07
C PHE A 419 -10.30 1.98 0.55
N SER A 420 -11.50 1.92 -0.06
CA SER A 420 -11.64 2.11 -1.51
C SER A 420 -11.21 3.52 -1.93
N CYS A 421 -10.26 3.61 -2.87
CA CYS A 421 -9.69 4.89 -3.28
C CYS A 421 -9.90 5.24 -4.75
N TRP A 422 -10.49 4.37 -5.58
CA TRP A 422 -10.60 4.51 -7.02
C TRP A 422 -11.25 5.83 -7.48
N ASN A 423 -12.16 6.38 -6.68
CA ASN A 423 -12.87 7.64 -6.93
C ASN A 423 -12.53 8.74 -5.92
N ASP A 424 -11.50 8.55 -5.10
CA ASP A 424 -11.08 9.52 -4.10
C ASP A 424 -9.99 10.46 -4.64
N PRO A 425 -10.31 11.72 -4.97
CA PRO A 425 -9.32 12.64 -5.52
C PRO A 425 -8.18 12.93 -4.54
N ALA A 426 -8.45 12.91 -3.23
CA ALA A 426 -7.43 13.18 -2.22
C ALA A 426 -6.39 12.06 -2.09
N VAL A 427 -6.70 10.85 -2.52
CA VAL A 427 -5.78 9.71 -2.48
C VAL A 427 -5.30 9.36 -3.88
N PHE A 428 -6.20 8.89 -4.74
CA PHE A 428 -5.85 8.37 -6.07
C PHE A 428 -5.38 9.47 -7.02
N GLY A 429 -5.86 10.69 -6.83
CA GLY A 429 -5.49 11.84 -7.65
C GLY A 429 -4.02 12.28 -7.59
N LEU A 430 -3.23 11.76 -6.65
CA LEU A 430 -1.80 12.06 -6.49
C LEU A 430 -0.88 10.92 -6.97
N PHE A 431 -1.44 9.82 -7.48
CA PHE A 431 -0.66 8.62 -7.84
C PHE A 431 0.33 8.86 -8.97
N TYR A 432 0.12 9.87 -9.82
CA TYR A 432 1.09 10.31 -10.83
C TYR A 432 2.47 10.60 -10.24
N HIS A 433 2.50 11.50 -9.25
CA HIS A 433 3.74 11.91 -8.58
C HIS A 433 4.35 10.76 -7.77
N ALA A 434 3.50 9.94 -7.16
CA ALA A 434 3.93 8.75 -6.43
C ALA A 434 4.65 7.73 -7.35
N ALA A 435 4.10 7.47 -8.53
CA ALA A 435 4.72 6.61 -9.53
C ALA A 435 6.10 7.14 -9.97
N LEU A 436 6.20 8.44 -10.23
CA LEU A 436 7.47 9.08 -10.61
C LEU A 436 8.50 8.99 -9.48
N MET A 437 8.10 9.21 -8.22
CA MET A 437 9.01 9.08 -7.08
C MET A 437 9.54 7.66 -6.90
N VAL A 438 8.69 6.63 -7.03
CA VAL A 438 9.06 5.24 -6.75
C VAL A 438 9.67 4.55 -7.96
N ARG A 439 8.99 4.55 -9.11
CA ARG A 439 9.40 3.81 -10.30
C ARG A 439 10.58 4.45 -11.00
N ARG A 440 10.51 5.78 -11.27
CA ARG A 440 11.58 6.54 -11.90
C ARG A 440 12.69 6.94 -10.92
N GLN A 441 12.47 6.71 -9.62
CA GLN A 441 13.39 7.13 -8.54
C GLN A 441 13.69 8.64 -8.53
N ASP A 442 12.68 9.48 -8.68
CA ASP A 442 12.87 10.91 -8.51
C ASP A 442 13.37 11.23 -7.08
N VAL A 443 12.90 10.49 -6.09
CA VAL A 443 13.51 10.44 -4.76
C VAL A 443 14.57 9.34 -4.73
N SER A 444 15.79 9.70 -4.42
CA SER A 444 16.91 8.75 -4.30
C SER A 444 16.93 8.09 -2.91
N PRO A 445 17.43 6.85 -2.80
CA PRO A 445 17.68 6.23 -1.50
C PRO A 445 18.57 7.10 -0.62
N ALA A 446 18.32 7.09 0.69
CA ALA A 446 19.16 7.74 1.68
C ALA A 446 20.60 7.20 1.61
N GLN A 447 21.57 8.05 1.94
CA GLN A 447 23.00 7.76 1.76
C GLN A 447 23.48 6.70 2.75
N LYS A 448 23.13 6.86 4.03
CA LYS A 448 23.55 5.95 5.10
C LYS A 448 22.56 4.81 5.29
N LYS A 449 23.10 3.64 5.62
CA LYS A 449 22.31 2.46 6.02
C LYS A 449 22.58 2.14 7.48
N VAL A 450 21.53 2.08 8.28
CA VAL A 450 21.56 1.81 9.72
C VAL A 450 20.97 0.45 10.02
N GLY A 451 21.77 -0.42 10.63
CA GLY A 451 21.34 -1.70 11.16
C GLY A 451 20.76 -1.55 12.56
N VAL A 452 19.54 -1.96 12.79
CA VAL A 452 18.85 -1.95 14.08
C VAL A 452 18.92 -3.34 14.70
N LEU A 453 19.72 -3.51 15.73
CA LEU A 453 19.95 -4.80 16.38
C LEU A 453 18.83 -5.14 17.38
N HIS A 454 18.12 -6.21 17.12
CA HIS A 454 17.14 -6.83 18.01
C HIS A 454 17.83 -7.95 18.82
N SER A 455 18.33 -7.62 20.00
CA SER A 455 19.02 -8.58 20.88
C SER A 455 18.08 -9.36 21.78
N ASP A 456 16.89 -8.83 22.05
CA ASP A 456 15.87 -9.47 22.90
C ASP A 456 14.56 -9.67 22.12
N LEU A 457 14.27 -10.92 21.78
CA LEU A 457 13.07 -11.30 21.03
C LEU A 457 11.78 -11.30 21.88
N LYS A 458 11.88 -11.09 23.19
CA LYS A 458 10.73 -10.94 24.10
C LYS A 458 10.26 -9.49 24.18
N LYS A 459 11.22 -8.56 24.01
CA LYS A 459 11.02 -7.14 24.22
C LYS A 459 10.87 -6.44 22.87
N PHE A 460 9.70 -5.90 22.65
CA PHE A 460 9.46 -5.10 21.47
C PHE A 460 9.95 -3.67 21.69
N ALA A 461 11.10 -3.35 21.17
CA ALA A 461 11.61 -1.99 21.09
C ALA A 461 11.91 -1.65 19.63
N ASN A 462 11.47 -0.49 19.19
CA ASN A 462 11.71 -0.02 17.83
C ASN A 462 12.04 1.49 17.76
N THR A 463 12.55 2.05 18.85
CA THR A 463 12.90 3.47 18.97
C THR A 463 13.79 3.91 17.82
N ALA A 464 14.93 3.25 17.64
CA ALA A 464 15.89 3.58 16.58
C ALA A 464 15.27 3.46 15.19
N MET A 465 14.46 2.41 14.95
CA MET A 465 13.80 2.20 13.67
C MET A 465 12.83 3.34 13.34
N GLN A 466 11.97 3.71 14.28
CA GLN A 466 11.01 4.80 14.11
C GLN A 466 11.67 6.14 13.86
N GLU A 467 12.74 6.42 14.61
CA GLU A 467 13.47 7.69 14.51
C GLU A 467 14.23 7.82 13.20
N GLY A 468 14.75 6.71 12.66
CA GLY A 468 15.62 6.72 11.50
C GLY A 468 14.93 6.72 10.15
N LEU A 469 13.65 6.30 10.06
CA LEU A 469 12.98 6.03 8.78
C LEU A 469 12.92 7.18 7.78
N GLU A 470 12.88 8.40 8.25
CA GLU A 470 12.90 9.59 7.40
C GLU A 470 14.29 10.19 7.24
N MET A 471 15.29 9.63 7.94
CA MET A 471 16.66 10.15 7.96
C MET A 471 17.60 9.28 7.13
N HIS A 472 17.54 7.97 7.32
CA HIS A 472 18.49 6.97 6.80
C HIS A 472 17.77 5.76 6.25
N ARG A 473 18.46 4.91 5.49
CA ARG A 473 17.94 3.56 5.18
C ARG A 473 18.05 2.69 6.42
N MET A 474 16.93 2.15 6.86
CA MET A 474 16.84 1.36 8.08
C MET A 474 16.67 -0.13 7.75
N THR A 475 17.34 -1.01 8.53
CA THR A 475 17.18 -2.47 8.37
C THR A 475 17.30 -3.16 9.71
N SER A 476 16.60 -4.28 9.91
CA SER A 476 16.66 -5.08 11.13
C SER A 476 17.78 -6.10 11.07
N LEU A 477 18.51 -6.22 12.16
CA LEU A 477 19.51 -7.24 12.43
C LEU A 477 19.05 -8.10 13.60
N LEU A 478 19.22 -9.39 13.49
CA LEU A 478 19.03 -10.33 14.60
C LEU A 478 20.37 -10.63 15.28
N ALA A 479 20.30 -11.05 16.54
CA ALA A 479 21.52 -11.39 17.30
C ALA A 479 22.38 -12.42 16.56
N GLY A 480 23.67 -12.12 16.42
CA GLY A 480 24.65 -12.96 15.72
C GLY A 480 24.69 -12.79 14.21
N GLU A 481 23.91 -11.84 13.62
CA GLU A 481 24.02 -11.52 12.20
C GLU A 481 25.12 -10.51 11.92
N GLU A 482 25.81 -10.71 10.79
CA GLU A 482 26.76 -9.73 10.26
C GLU A 482 25.99 -8.52 9.68
N PRO A 483 26.38 -7.29 10.01
CA PRO A 483 25.71 -6.09 9.54
C PRO A 483 26.11 -5.72 8.09
N VAL A 484 25.86 -6.61 7.15
CA VAL A 484 26.32 -6.45 5.77
C VAL A 484 25.81 -5.16 5.14
N GLY A 485 26.73 -4.31 4.71
CA GLY A 485 26.44 -3.04 4.03
C GLY A 485 25.85 -1.97 4.95
N CYS A 486 25.89 -2.15 6.29
CA CYS A 486 25.47 -1.11 7.23
C CYS A 486 26.65 -0.17 7.55
N ASP A 487 26.41 1.14 7.49
CA ASP A 487 27.38 2.17 7.88
C ASP A 487 27.50 2.30 9.39
N MET A 488 26.44 1.96 10.11
CA MET A 488 26.38 1.92 11.57
C MET A 488 25.37 0.90 12.08
N VAL A 489 25.56 0.46 13.33
CA VAL A 489 24.64 -0.44 14.04
C VAL A 489 24.23 0.21 15.36
N VAL A 490 22.93 0.20 15.65
CA VAL A 490 22.35 0.70 16.89
C VAL A 490 21.44 -0.36 17.50
N LYS A 491 21.24 -0.36 18.80
CA LYS A 491 20.23 -1.25 19.41
C LYS A 491 18.82 -0.70 19.18
N SER A 492 17.86 -1.58 19.17
CA SER A 492 16.47 -1.23 18.88
C SER A 492 15.83 -0.24 19.87
N ASP A 493 16.34 -0.17 21.11
CA ASP A 493 15.88 0.74 22.16
C ASP A 493 16.72 2.03 22.29
N GLU A 494 17.78 2.17 21.50
CA GLU A 494 18.61 3.38 21.50
C GLU A 494 17.97 4.51 20.65
N HIS A 495 18.32 5.75 21.01
CA HIS A 495 17.95 6.93 20.24
C HIS A 495 18.99 7.26 19.17
N LEU A 496 18.51 7.76 18.03
CA LEU A 496 19.39 8.23 16.97
C LEU A 496 19.75 9.71 17.18
N GLU A 497 20.99 10.03 16.86
CA GLU A 497 21.47 11.41 16.89
C GLU A 497 20.64 12.28 15.91
N GLY A 498 20.18 13.44 16.37
CA GLY A 498 19.40 14.38 15.57
C GLY A 498 17.90 14.06 15.45
N ALA A 499 17.44 12.89 15.90
CA ALA A 499 16.04 12.48 15.78
C ALA A 499 15.05 13.34 16.57
N ASN A 500 15.50 14.04 17.62
CA ASN A 500 14.65 14.86 18.49
C ASN A 500 14.45 16.31 18.00
N GLN A 501 14.97 16.64 16.82
CA GLN A 501 14.79 17.98 16.24
C GLN A 501 13.35 18.19 15.75
N PRO A 502 12.81 19.43 15.80
CA PRO A 502 11.47 19.72 15.28
C PRO A 502 11.37 19.54 13.76
N ILE A 503 12.50 19.68 13.06
CA ILE A 503 12.62 19.41 11.63
C ILE A 503 13.33 18.08 11.44
N ILE A 504 12.62 17.10 10.87
CA ILE A 504 13.20 15.83 10.44
C ILE A 504 13.67 16.01 9.00
N ARG A 505 14.91 15.61 8.71
CA ARG A 505 15.51 15.74 7.38
C ARG A 505 16.25 14.48 6.98
N SER A 506 16.04 14.02 5.74
CA SER A 506 16.81 12.92 5.17
C SER A 506 18.27 13.31 4.94
N ASP A 507 19.18 12.34 5.05
CA ASP A 507 20.62 12.56 4.89
C ASP A 507 21.05 12.95 3.47
N ASN A 508 20.20 12.67 2.46
CA ASN A 508 20.37 13.15 1.09
C ASN A 508 19.70 14.53 0.85
N GLY A 509 19.03 15.09 1.88
CA GLY A 509 18.39 16.41 1.84
C GLY A 509 17.08 16.49 1.04
N GLN A 510 16.62 15.41 0.43
CA GLN A 510 15.46 15.44 -0.48
C GLN A 510 14.11 15.44 0.22
N LEU A 511 14.05 14.96 1.45
CA LEU A 511 12.83 14.95 2.26
C LEU A 511 13.04 15.69 3.56
N TRP A 512 12.06 16.49 3.95
CA TRP A 512 12.04 17.05 5.29
C TRP A 512 10.62 17.41 5.73
N ARG A 513 10.37 17.36 7.03
CA ARG A 513 9.12 17.76 7.67
C ARG A 513 9.37 18.66 8.87
N ASP A 514 8.58 19.72 9.00
CA ASP A 514 8.50 20.55 10.21
C ASP A 514 7.25 20.14 11.01
N ILE A 515 7.45 19.41 12.10
CA ILE A 515 6.36 18.87 12.92
C ILE A 515 5.60 19.99 13.63
N ASN A 516 6.29 21.04 14.07
CA ASN A 516 5.66 22.17 14.76
C ASN A 516 4.78 22.98 13.82
N LYS A 517 5.22 23.18 12.59
CA LYS A 517 4.47 23.90 11.54
C LYS A 517 3.52 22.99 10.76
N LYS A 518 3.63 21.67 10.93
CA LYS A 518 2.78 20.64 10.33
C LYS A 518 2.78 20.64 8.81
N PHE A 519 3.95 20.74 8.20
CA PHE A 519 4.11 20.57 6.76
C PHE A 519 5.37 19.80 6.40
N GLY A 520 5.40 19.25 5.19
CA GLY A 520 6.52 18.50 4.64
C GLY A 520 6.86 18.93 3.22
N VAL A 521 8.05 18.61 2.81
CA VAL A 521 8.62 18.92 1.50
C VAL A 521 9.32 17.71 0.93
N VAL A 522 9.08 17.46 -0.36
CA VAL A 522 9.91 16.62 -1.21
C VAL A 522 10.61 17.54 -2.20
N ASP A 523 11.93 17.50 -2.23
CA ASP A 523 12.74 18.38 -3.06
C ASP A 523 13.79 17.60 -3.84
N THR A 524 13.49 17.33 -5.09
CA THR A 524 14.37 16.62 -6.01
C THR A 524 14.51 17.41 -7.31
N PRO A 525 15.47 17.10 -8.19
CA PRO A 525 15.56 17.79 -9.48
C PRO A 525 14.30 17.68 -10.33
N ARG A 526 13.59 16.52 -10.30
CA ARG A 526 12.45 16.24 -11.18
C ARG A 526 11.09 16.31 -10.51
N THR A 527 11.02 16.30 -9.18
CA THR A 527 9.77 16.35 -8.41
C THR A 527 9.91 17.27 -7.21
N LYS A 528 8.98 18.23 -7.09
CA LYS A 528 8.87 19.21 -6.02
C LYS A 528 7.50 19.11 -5.39
N ILE A 529 7.41 18.82 -4.10
CA ILE A 529 6.13 18.70 -3.40
C ILE A 529 6.17 19.49 -2.09
N ILE A 530 5.12 20.26 -1.85
CA ILE A 530 4.85 20.91 -0.57
C ILE A 530 3.49 20.40 -0.10
N TYR A 531 3.41 19.85 1.12
CA TYR A 531 2.20 19.19 1.60
C TYR A 531 1.97 19.40 3.09
N GLY A 532 0.72 19.40 3.51
CA GLY A 532 0.30 19.61 4.87
C GLY A 532 -0.34 20.98 5.09
N LYS A 533 -0.03 21.63 6.21
CA LYS A 533 -0.51 22.97 6.51
C LYS A 533 0.22 24.00 5.64
N LEU A 534 -0.53 24.76 4.84
CA LEU A 534 0.02 25.72 3.89
C LEU A 534 0.03 27.16 4.42
N THR A 535 -0.75 27.47 5.45
CA THR A 535 -0.88 28.80 6.05
C THR A 535 -0.66 28.80 7.56
N GLU A 536 -0.18 29.92 8.10
CA GLU A 536 -0.11 30.19 9.54
C GLU A 536 -1.02 31.35 9.94
N ARG A 537 -1.57 31.28 11.19
CA ARG A 537 -2.18 32.44 11.84
C ARG A 537 -1.14 33.17 12.66
N ALA A 538 -0.68 34.32 12.19
CA ALA A 538 0.05 35.29 12.99
C ALA A 538 -0.90 36.42 13.35
N ASN A 539 -1.13 36.67 14.63
CA ASN A 539 -1.99 37.75 15.16
C ASN A 539 -3.44 37.75 14.59
N GLY A 540 -4.02 36.58 14.33
CA GLY A 540 -5.38 36.45 13.83
C GLY A 540 -5.52 36.57 12.30
N VAL A 541 -4.48 36.90 11.57
CA VAL A 541 -4.47 36.96 10.10
C VAL A 541 -3.89 35.66 9.54
N LEU A 542 -4.61 35.02 8.61
CA LEU A 542 -4.08 33.92 7.81
C LEU A 542 -3.08 34.46 6.80
N GLY A 543 -1.88 33.93 6.80
CA GLY A 543 -0.86 34.21 5.82
C GLY A 543 -0.11 32.94 5.38
N PRO A 544 0.60 32.97 4.25
CA PRO A 544 1.40 31.83 3.81
C PRO A 544 2.48 31.51 4.85
N ILE A 545 2.81 30.23 4.99
CA ILE A 545 3.97 29.82 5.78
C ILE A 545 5.22 30.30 5.03
N ALA A 546 5.95 31.26 5.60
CA ALA A 546 7.09 31.93 4.96
C ALA A 546 8.22 30.98 4.49
N THR A 547 8.15 29.70 4.85
CA THR A 547 9.14 28.65 4.55
C THR A 547 8.60 27.53 3.68
N THR A 548 7.42 27.66 3.05
CA THR A 548 6.88 26.68 2.10
C THR A 548 7.65 26.75 0.79
N ARG A 549 8.85 26.20 0.80
CA ARG A 549 9.80 26.29 -0.29
C ARG A 549 10.56 25.00 -0.49
N ALA A 550 10.52 24.49 -1.71
CA ALA A 550 11.50 23.58 -2.27
C ALA A 550 12.48 24.41 -3.14
N ASP A 551 13.65 23.88 -3.44
CA ASP A 551 14.60 24.62 -4.27
C ASP A 551 13.99 24.90 -5.66
N GLY A 552 13.97 26.17 -6.03
CA GLY A 552 13.35 26.60 -7.30
C GLY A 552 11.83 26.47 -7.39
N PHE A 553 11.14 26.16 -6.28
CA PHE A 553 9.68 26.08 -6.24
C PHE A 553 9.15 26.74 -4.96
N ALA A 554 8.37 27.79 -5.10
CA ALA A 554 7.77 28.52 -3.99
C ALA A 554 6.25 28.57 -4.10
N VAL A 555 5.58 28.44 -2.95
CA VAL A 555 4.11 28.42 -2.80
C VAL A 555 3.70 29.48 -1.80
N GLU A 556 2.79 30.37 -2.20
CA GLU A 556 2.08 31.32 -1.35
C GLU A 556 0.59 30.95 -1.40
N ALA A 557 0.12 30.15 -0.44
CA ALA A 557 -1.24 29.61 -0.45
C ALA A 557 -2.20 30.43 0.40
N GLU A 558 -3.45 30.58 -0.09
CA GLU A 558 -4.60 31.06 0.69
C GLU A 558 -5.35 29.90 1.38
N SER A 559 -5.26 28.69 0.82
CA SER A 559 -5.81 27.47 1.43
C SER A 559 -4.97 27.02 2.63
N ASP A 560 -5.61 26.57 3.70
CA ASP A 560 -4.93 26.21 4.95
C ASP A 560 -4.22 24.85 4.92
N PHE A 561 -4.70 23.94 4.07
CA PHE A 561 -4.19 22.58 3.92
C PHE A 561 -4.24 22.13 2.46
N GLY A 562 -3.29 21.34 2.05
CA GLY A 562 -3.26 20.68 0.76
C GLY A 562 -1.92 20.05 0.41
N VAL A 563 -1.90 19.45 -0.76
CA VAL A 563 -0.71 18.93 -1.45
C VAL A 563 -0.57 19.70 -2.75
N ILE A 564 0.58 20.32 -2.94
CA ILE A 564 0.96 21.01 -4.19
C ILE A 564 2.19 20.28 -4.71
N ALA A 565 2.00 19.50 -5.76
CA ALA A 565 3.00 18.60 -6.32
C ALA A 565 3.29 18.95 -7.77
N LEU A 566 4.55 19.24 -8.08
CA LEU A 566 5.06 19.55 -9.41
C LEU A 566 6.08 18.50 -9.82
N SER A 567 5.87 17.83 -10.96
CA SER A 567 6.83 16.87 -11.50
C SER A 567 7.08 17.11 -12.99
N SER A 568 8.33 16.94 -13.38
CA SER A 568 8.69 16.83 -14.79
C SER A 568 8.14 15.51 -15.35
N LEU A 569 7.49 15.57 -16.50
CA LEU A 569 7.04 14.40 -17.26
C LEU A 569 8.09 13.89 -18.25
N THR A 570 9.25 14.54 -18.31
CA THR A 570 10.42 14.16 -19.08
C THR A 570 11.57 13.75 -18.16
N ASP A 571 12.70 13.33 -18.72
CA ASP A 571 13.92 13.03 -17.94
C ASP A 571 14.65 14.28 -17.46
N ALA A 572 14.29 15.45 -17.99
CA ALA A 572 14.89 16.73 -17.59
C ALA A 572 14.45 17.17 -16.17
N PRO A 573 15.29 17.87 -15.42
CA PRO A 573 14.89 18.55 -14.19
C PRO A 573 13.77 19.55 -14.43
N VAL A 574 13.02 19.90 -13.38
CA VAL A 574 11.89 20.86 -13.42
C VAL A 574 12.30 22.19 -14.10
N ASP A 575 13.49 22.68 -13.81
CA ASP A 575 13.99 23.95 -14.34
C ASP A 575 14.37 23.90 -15.84
N CYS A 576 14.40 22.72 -16.43
CA CYS A 576 14.75 22.48 -17.84
C CYS A 576 13.69 21.68 -18.61
N SER A 577 12.58 21.32 -17.97
CA SER A 577 11.51 20.52 -18.58
C SER A 577 10.49 21.41 -19.28
N ASP A 578 10.15 21.04 -20.48
CA ASP A 578 9.10 21.64 -21.32
C ASP A 578 7.72 20.97 -21.13
N ASN A 579 7.64 19.97 -20.26
CA ASN A 579 6.41 19.25 -19.96
C ASN A 579 6.34 18.89 -18.48
N LEU A 580 5.51 19.61 -17.72
CA LEU A 580 5.37 19.46 -16.28
C LEU A 580 3.90 19.18 -15.93
N LEU A 581 3.70 18.31 -14.95
CA LEU A 581 2.41 18.13 -14.29
C LEU A 581 2.44 18.79 -12.92
N LEU A 582 1.49 19.68 -12.68
CA LEU A 582 1.18 20.24 -11.39
C LEU A 582 -0.16 19.68 -10.88
N SER A 583 -0.17 19.11 -9.69
CA SER A 583 -1.39 18.72 -8.98
C SER A 583 -1.56 19.54 -7.70
N THR A 584 -2.78 20.04 -7.49
CA THR A 584 -3.16 20.82 -6.31
C THR A 584 -4.38 20.18 -5.65
N ILE A 585 -4.13 19.34 -4.64
CA ILE A 585 -5.14 18.49 -4.02
C ILE A 585 -5.34 18.89 -2.57
N GLY A 586 -6.55 19.34 -2.25
CA GLY A 586 -6.98 19.62 -0.89
C GLY A 586 -7.76 18.47 -0.23
N ARG A 587 -8.70 18.83 0.63
CA ARG A 587 -9.62 17.86 1.22
C ARG A 587 -10.66 17.41 0.19
N ALA A 588 -11.16 16.20 0.37
CA ALA A 588 -12.32 15.73 -0.39
C ALA A 588 -13.29 15.01 0.53
N SER A 589 -14.59 15.20 0.27
CA SER A 589 -15.64 14.56 1.04
C SER A 589 -16.93 14.39 0.21
N ASN A 590 -17.84 13.58 0.70
CA ASN A 590 -19.18 13.48 0.13
C ASN A 590 -20.02 14.71 0.50
N THR A 591 -20.97 15.07 -0.34
CA THR A 591 -21.93 16.13 -0.04
C THR A 591 -22.76 15.74 1.18
N GLY A 592 -22.85 16.64 2.16
CA GLY A 592 -23.61 16.39 3.41
C GLY A 592 -22.88 15.49 4.41
N PHE A 593 -21.61 15.12 4.17
CA PHE A 593 -20.82 14.41 5.18
C PHE A 593 -20.81 15.15 6.51
N ALA A 594 -21.14 14.45 7.59
CA ALA A 594 -21.24 15.03 8.93
C ALA A 594 -20.63 14.14 10.01
N THR A 595 -20.01 14.78 11.00
CA THR A 595 -19.38 14.11 12.15
C THR A 595 -19.72 14.78 13.46
N ASP A 596 -19.63 14.03 14.55
CA ASP A 596 -19.59 14.51 15.93
C ASP A 596 -18.29 14.01 16.56
N GLY A 597 -17.31 14.91 16.69
CA GLY A 597 -15.96 14.53 17.09
C GLY A 597 -15.35 13.53 16.09
N ASP A 598 -15.02 12.34 16.57
CA ASP A 598 -14.46 11.21 15.79
C ASP A 598 -15.53 10.24 15.27
N ARG A 599 -16.81 10.46 15.59
CA ARG A 599 -17.94 9.64 15.14
C ARG A 599 -18.51 10.17 13.83
N VAL A 600 -18.69 9.30 12.85
CA VAL A 600 -19.38 9.62 11.59
C VAL A 600 -20.89 9.55 11.83
N LEU A 601 -21.56 10.69 11.71
CA LEU A 601 -23.03 10.80 11.82
C LEU A 601 -23.70 10.49 10.49
N ASP A 602 -23.17 11.06 9.40
CA ASP A 602 -23.68 10.87 8.06
C ASP A 602 -22.49 10.69 7.07
N PRO A 603 -22.42 9.58 6.34
CA PRO A 603 -21.38 9.38 5.31
C PRO A 603 -21.54 10.31 4.10
N GLY A 604 -22.66 11.02 3.98
CA GLY A 604 -22.98 11.91 2.88
C GLY A 604 -23.45 11.18 1.62
N CYS A 605 -23.60 11.93 0.57
CA CYS A 605 -24.07 11.46 -0.73
C CYS A 605 -23.27 12.08 -1.89
N SER A 606 -23.61 11.71 -3.13
CA SER A 606 -23.13 12.36 -4.35
C SER A 606 -23.62 13.81 -4.47
N PRO A 607 -22.88 14.72 -5.11
CA PRO A 607 -21.55 14.53 -5.69
C PRO A 607 -20.43 14.56 -4.63
N ILE A 608 -19.29 13.96 -4.99
CA ILE A 608 -18.05 14.17 -4.23
C ILE A 608 -17.61 15.64 -4.40
N ARG A 609 -17.16 16.23 -3.30
CA ARG A 609 -16.71 17.62 -3.24
C ARG A 609 -15.20 17.64 -3.02
N ALA A 610 -14.44 18.11 -4.01
CA ALA A 610 -13.00 18.32 -3.91
C ALA A 610 -12.69 19.78 -3.59
N GLU A 611 -11.85 20.02 -2.58
CA GLU A 611 -11.42 21.36 -2.20
C GLU A 611 -10.48 21.93 -3.28
N VAL A 612 -10.79 23.13 -3.75
CA VAL A 612 -9.96 23.87 -4.72
C VAL A 612 -8.87 24.62 -3.95
N ILE A 613 -7.63 24.34 -4.25
CA ILE A 613 -6.48 25.04 -3.67
C ILE A 613 -6.28 26.36 -4.38
N GLU A 614 -6.25 27.45 -3.63
CA GLU A 614 -5.88 28.78 -4.12
C GLU A 614 -4.45 29.10 -3.66
N ALA A 615 -3.55 29.27 -4.62
CA ALA A 615 -2.16 29.59 -4.35
C ALA A 615 -1.49 30.32 -5.50
N LYS A 616 -0.58 31.23 -5.16
CA LYS A 616 0.39 31.79 -6.11
C LYS A 616 1.64 30.91 -6.10
N LEU A 617 2.06 30.50 -7.26
CA LEU A 617 3.19 29.61 -7.45
C LEU A 617 4.30 30.34 -8.23
N THR A 618 5.54 30.05 -7.84
CA THR A 618 6.74 30.50 -8.56
C THR A 618 7.64 29.31 -8.83
N VAL A 619 7.89 29.04 -10.09
CA VAL A 619 8.73 27.92 -10.57
C VAL A 619 9.96 28.50 -11.26
N SER A 620 11.15 28.19 -10.77
CA SER A 620 12.38 28.51 -11.50
C SER A 620 12.46 27.66 -12.76
N THR A 621 12.62 28.33 -13.92
CA THR A 621 12.73 27.65 -15.21
C THR A 621 13.61 28.41 -16.16
N ARG A 622 14.40 27.68 -16.95
CA ARG A 622 15.24 28.21 -18.02
C ARG A 622 14.50 28.28 -19.36
N ILE A 623 13.28 27.72 -19.40
CA ILE A 623 12.46 27.70 -20.61
C ILE A 623 11.52 28.88 -20.55
N PRO A 624 11.67 29.88 -21.44
CA PRO A 624 10.69 30.94 -21.58
C PRO A 624 9.42 30.39 -22.27
N ASP A 625 8.35 31.15 -22.23
CA ASP A 625 7.11 30.91 -22.99
C ASP A 625 6.36 29.60 -22.62
N LEU A 626 6.62 29.03 -21.39
CA LEU A 626 5.80 27.96 -20.86
C LEU A 626 4.37 28.46 -20.62
N GLN A 627 3.41 27.70 -21.12
CA GLN A 627 1.98 27.93 -20.91
C GLN A 627 1.44 27.05 -19.80
N VAL A 628 0.48 27.54 -19.03
CA VAL A 628 -0.15 26.83 -17.93
C VAL A 628 -1.61 26.55 -18.29
N TRP A 629 -1.96 25.28 -18.44
CA TRP A 629 -3.30 24.83 -18.83
C TRP A 629 -4.00 24.13 -17.67
N ALA A 630 -5.16 24.66 -17.27
CA ALA A 630 -6.00 24.03 -16.26
C ALA A 630 -6.79 22.84 -16.86
N VAL A 631 -6.78 21.70 -16.15
CA VAL A 631 -7.45 20.46 -16.55
C VAL A 631 -8.49 20.09 -15.50
N ASN A 632 -9.74 19.86 -15.93
CA ASN A 632 -10.81 19.46 -15.04
C ASN A 632 -10.74 17.95 -14.69
N ALA A 633 -11.65 17.51 -13.82
CA ALA A 633 -11.68 16.13 -13.35
C ALA A 633 -12.03 15.09 -14.44
N GLU A 634 -12.61 15.52 -15.55
CA GLU A 634 -12.90 14.68 -16.74
C GLU A 634 -11.74 14.63 -17.74
N GLY A 635 -10.65 15.36 -17.48
CA GLY A 635 -9.48 15.41 -18.38
C GLY A 635 -9.58 16.44 -19.50
N ASN A 636 -10.55 17.35 -19.45
CA ASN A 636 -10.67 18.41 -20.44
C ASN A 636 -9.85 19.64 -20.03
N VAL A 637 -9.15 20.22 -20.97
CA VAL A 637 -8.54 21.54 -20.81
C VAL A 637 -9.66 22.59 -20.73
N VAL A 638 -9.72 23.29 -19.59
CA VAL A 638 -10.78 24.29 -19.33
C VAL A 638 -10.33 25.71 -19.58
N GLY A 639 -9.04 25.96 -19.67
CA GLY A 639 -8.50 27.25 -20.08
C GLY A 639 -7.02 27.44 -19.72
N GLU A 640 -6.44 28.48 -20.31
CA GLU A 640 -5.09 28.92 -20.02
C GLU A 640 -5.07 29.80 -18.76
N VAL A 641 -4.20 29.48 -17.82
CA VAL A 641 -3.97 30.26 -16.61
C VAL A 641 -2.95 31.35 -16.92
N PRO A 642 -3.26 32.64 -16.70
CA PRO A 642 -2.28 33.71 -16.92
C PRO A 642 -1.01 33.49 -16.12
N ALA A 643 0.11 33.44 -16.80
CA ALA A 643 1.43 33.22 -16.21
C ALA A 643 2.41 34.29 -16.71
N VAL A 644 3.37 34.65 -15.86
CA VAL A 644 4.42 35.63 -16.17
C VAL A 644 5.77 34.98 -16.00
N TRP A 645 6.54 34.91 -17.09
CA TRP A 645 7.95 34.53 -17.03
C TRP A 645 8.83 35.75 -16.92
N GLU A 646 9.58 35.87 -15.86
CA GLU A 646 10.48 36.97 -15.59
C GLU A 646 11.70 36.50 -14.78
N ASN A 647 12.90 36.94 -15.19
CA ASN A 647 14.16 36.64 -14.46
C ASN A 647 14.41 35.16 -14.19
N GLY A 648 14.05 34.27 -15.12
CA GLY A 648 14.23 32.82 -14.96
C GLY A 648 13.20 32.14 -14.03
N SER A 649 12.06 32.76 -13.84
CA SER A 649 10.96 32.23 -13.04
C SER A 649 9.62 32.41 -13.72
N LEU A 650 8.80 31.35 -13.69
CA LEU A 650 7.41 31.38 -14.13
C LEU A 650 6.52 31.57 -12.88
N THR A 651 5.70 32.61 -12.88
CA THR A 651 4.77 32.92 -11.77
C THR A 651 3.33 32.94 -12.27
N PHE A 652 2.45 32.22 -11.57
CA PHE A 652 1.03 32.12 -11.89
C PHE A 652 0.20 31.81 -10.63
N THR A 653 -1.13 31.93 -10.72
CA THR A 653 -2.05 31.67 -9.60
C THR A 653 -3.04 30.58 -9.98
N VAL A 654 -3.11 29.53 -9.16
CA VAL A 654 -4.05 28.41 -9.33
C VAL A 654 -5.32 28.62 -8.53
N GLY A 655 -6.43 28.00 -8.95
CA GLY A 655 -7.72 27.96 -8.24
C GLY A 655 -8.58 29.20 -8.37
N GLN A 656 -8.09 30.31 -8.95
CA GLN A 656 -8.83 31.56 -9.10
C GLN A 656 -9.58 31.65 -10.43
N SER A 657 -8.86 31.56 -11.55
CA SER A 657 -9.46 31.67 -12.88
C SER A 657 -10.27 30.42 -13.23
N TYR A 658 -9.74 29.25 -12.91
CA TYR A 658 -10.37 27.95 -13.14
C TYR A 658 -10.30 27.08 -11.90
N PRO A 659 -11.41 26.54 -11.41
CA PRO A 659 -11.39 25.53 -10.35
C PRO A 659 -10.91 24.21 -10.94
N ALA A 660 -9.66 23.86 -10.67
CA ALA A 660 -9.02 22.64 -11.17
C ALA A 660 -8.10 22.05 -10.11
N CYS A 661 -7.86 20.74 -10.24
CA CYS A 661 -6.89 20.01 -9.42
C CYS A 661 -5.61 19.70 -10.19
N TYR A 662 -5.61 19.83 -11.51
CA TYR A 662 -4.46 19.53 -12.38
C TYR A 662 -4.17 20.68 -13.32
N TYR A 663 -2.88 20.87 -13.59
CA TYR A 663 -2.38 21.85 -14.53
C TYR A 663 -1.22 21.24 -15.33
N LEU A 664 -1.29 21.37 -16.64
CA LEU A 664 -0.18 21.05 -17.54
C LEU A 664 0.60 22.33 -17.82
N ILE A 665 1.91 22.27 -17.64
CA ILE A 665 2.82 23.38 -17.92
C ILE A 665 3.70 22.92 -19.08
N VAL A 666 3.45 23.46 -20.24
CA VAL A 666 4.03 22.98 -21.50
C VAL A 666 4.56 24.14 -22.35
N ASN A 667 5.53 23.82 -23.21
CA ASN A 667 5.95 24.70 -24.29
C ASN A 667 5.31 24.19 -25.59
N ASP A 668 4.79 25.13 -26.45
CA ASP A 668 4.20 24.79 -27.74
C ASP A 668 5.18 24.15 -28.73
#